data_3b83c2c41f8f9e285a25bfab5072e183
#
_entry.id   3b83c2c41f8f9e285a25bfab5072e183
#
_cell.length_a   1.000
_cell.length_b   1.000
_cell.length_c   1.000
_cell.angle_alpha   90.00
_cell.angle_beta   90.00
_cell.angle_gamma   90.00
#
_symmetry.space_group_name_H-M   'P 1'
#
loop_
_entity.id
_entity.type
_entity.pdbx_description
1 polymer ?
#
loop_
_entity_poly.entity_id
_entity_poly.type
_entity_poly.pdbx_seq_one_letter_code
_entity_poly.pdbx_strand_id
1 'polypeptide(L)'
;MDELLMERYALAKERVCEIKEEKAVQMPYLDFFQKTAAFLEKNVEIMDGVVFLGEAREPRKLADAADLSIDEWKELNRDLYADILPENYRNSYGNPVYACEKLGEYGKDFSFLYAELRGIVVYAFEKRLWDITVLLELFLEVYGAFAQEEVPTEEELRGILNSYANDYCQDMIEYRTRECVDPELDFAAKIIMNSDFSDLRYLYLFGECITENELGVAAFLNGLSQEEIDSCARTYTEGYRLGFVNGHKDLSKKKTVNIRYNLGFERMVKAAILQFEEMGLKPAIYRYPTHAVNRRGSYRIGYTGAVANPQFDYDHRQDGALFLDQDFVQKRLRALQTSYEKYKELAYVHAGPACIEVFGEAPFSPVSVKEAWQFSDVQQKLEIEMQNEAGQITNRYIKGDERSFTIIAYPVPEIGGDYEEIFRQIVKINTLDYQLYQKIQQTLIDTLDTAEWVSVKGKGANETDLRIHLHTLTDPAKQSNFENCVADVNIPVGEVFTSPVLSGTDGLLHVSQVYLEGLQFRDLKLEFKDGKIASYSCGNFENEEENKKYIEDNILFHHPTLPMGEFAIGTNTTAYVAAKKYNIADKLPILIAEKMGPHFAVGDTCYSWSEDTAVYNPDGKEIIARDNEISILRKEDISKAYFGCHTDITIPYDELGSICVPGKNGEKISIIEDGRFVLAGTEELNKPFEE
;
A
#
# COMPACT_ATOMS: atom_id res chain seq x y z
N MET A 1 -29.97 -9.58 -15.82
CA MET A 1 -28.63 -9.83 -16.47
C MET A 1 -28.82 -9.45 -17.94
N ASP A 2 -27.88 -8.75 -18.51
CA ASP A 2 -27.97 -8.24 -19.91
C ASP A 2 -27.88 -9.43 -20.87
N GLU A 3 -28.96 -9.72 -21.64
CA GLU A 3 -29.00 -10.83 -22.59
C GLU A 3 -27.93 -10.73 -23.67
N LEU A 4 -27.60 -9.53 -24.08
CA LEU A 4 -26.55 -9.26 -25.07
C LEU A 4 -25.17 -9.63 -24.50
N LEU A 5 -24.89 -9.32 -23.23
CA LEU A 5 -23.60 -9.67 -22.58
C LEU A 5 -23.46 -11.18 -22.44
N MET A 6 -24.53 -11.88 -22.10
CA MET A 6 -24.53 -13.36 -22.03
C MET A 6 -24.25 -13.99 -23.40
N GLU A 7 -24.83 -13.44 -24.48
CA GLU A 7 -24.59 -13.92 -25.83
C GLU A 7 -23.13 -13.67 -26.27
N ARG A 8 -22.59 -12.45 -26.01
CA ARG A 8 -21.19 -12.12 -26.27
C ARG A 8 -20.26 -13.08 -25.55
N TYR A 9 -20.50 -13.29 -24.24
CA TYR A 9 -19.72 -14.25 -23.44
C TYR A 9 -19.72 -15.66 -24.03
N ALA A 10 -20.91 -16.19 -24.37
CA ALA A 10 -21.05 -17.52 -24.90
C ALA A 10 -20.29 -17.70 -26.22
N LEU A 11 -20.39 -16.74 -27.14
CA LEU A 11 -19.68 -16.76 -28.42
C LEU A 11 -18.16 -16.63 -28.24
N ALA A 12 -17.71 -15.71 -27.38
CA ALA A 12 -16.29 -15.53 -27.11
C ALA A 12 -15.67 -16.75 -26.45
N LYS A 13 -16.35 -17.36 -25.47
CA LYS A 13 -15.94 -18.60 -24.82
C LYS A 13 -15.80 -19.75 -25.84
N GLU A 14 -16.85 -20.01 -26.64
CA GLU A 14 -16.82 -21.06 -27.68
C GLU A 14 -15.62 -20.90 -28.58
N ARG A 15 -15.37 -19.67 -29.06
CA ARG A 15 -14.28 -19.38 -29.96
C ARG A 15 -12.89 -19.57 -29.32
N VAL A 16 -12.69 -19.14 -28.08
CA VAL A 16 -11.43 -19.34 -27.35
C VAL A 16 -11.12 -20.82 -27.17
N CYS A 17 -12.13 -21.64 -26.83
CA CYS A 17 -11.94 -23.09 -26.66
C CYS A 17 -11.49 -23.81 -27.94
N GLU A 18 -11.85 -23.30 -29.13
CA GLU A 18 -11.40 -23.85 -30.42
C GLU A 18 -9.93 -23.52 -30.70
N ILE A 19 -9.47 -22.32 -30.35
CA ILE A 19 -8.13 -21.78 -30.73
C ILE A 19 -6.99 -22.66 -30.19
N LYS A 20 -7.14 -23.31 -29.04
CA LYS A 20 -6.09 -24.18 -28.47
C LYS A 20 -5.64 -25.32 -29.42
N GLU A 21 -6.52 -25.75 -30.33
CA GLU A 21 -6.25 -26.82 -31.29
C GLU A 21 -6.00 -26.29 -32.71
N GLU A 22 -6.26 -25.02 -32.98
CA GLU A 22 -6.13 -24.40 -34.28
C GLU A 22 -4.66 -24.14 -34.64
N LYS A 23 -4.39 -24.11 -35.99
CA LYS A 23 -3.09 -23.80 -36.57
C LYS A 23 -3.20 -22.69 -37.63
N ALA A 24 -4.16 -21.77 -37.43
CA ALA A 24 -4.38 -20.67 -38.35
C ALA A 24 -3.25 -19.61 -38.27
N VAL A 25 -2.63 -19.48 -37.08
CA VAL A 25 -1.54 -18.54 -36.83
C VAL A 25 -0.18 -19.23 -37.10
N GLN A 26 0.73 -18.49 -37.71
CA GLN A 26 2.09 -19.00 -37.99
C GLN A 26 2.99 -18.99 -36.73
N MET A 27 4.03 -19.83 -36.76
CA MET A 27 5.09 -19.74 -35.75
C MET A 27 5.87 -18.40 -35.92
N PRO A 28 6.35 -17.77 -34.84
CA PRO A 28 6.40 -18.30 -33.47
C PRO A 28 5.14 -17.98 -32.63
N TYR A 29 4.17 -17.25 -33.14
CA TYR A 29 3.01 -16.72 -32.38
C TYR A 29 2.01 -17.83 -31.99
N LEU A 30 1.97 -18.92 -32.75
CA LEU A 30 1.04 -20.03 -32.48
C LEU A 30 1.13 -20.57 -31.05
N ASP A 31 2.35 -20.75 -30.53
CA ASP A 31 2.56 -21.25 -29.16
C ASP A 31 1.96 -20.34 -28.11
N PHE A 32 2.11 -19.02 -28.27
CA PHE A 32 1.46 -18.03 -27.39
C PHE A 32 -0.06 -18.19 -27.37
N PHE A 33 -0.69 -18.20 -28.54
CA PHE A 33 -2.15 -18.25 -28.64
C PHE A 33 -2.71 -19.57 -28.09
N GLN A 34 -2.09 -20.71 -28.39
CA GLN A 34 -2.56 -22.00 -27.90
C GLN A 34 -2.44 -22.12 -26.37
N LYS A 35 -1.31 -21.69 -25.78
CA LYS A 35 -1.12 -21.71 -24.32
C LYS A 35 -2.05 -20.74 -23.62
N THR A 36 -2.22 -19.54 -24.17
CA THR A 36 -3.11 -18.53 -23.59
C THR A 36 -4.58 -18.96 -23.70
N ALA A 37 -5.01 -19.52 -24.84
CA ALA A 37 -6.36 -20.07 -25.00
C ALA A 37 -6.65 -21.18 -23.98
N ALA A 38 -5.71 -22.10 -23.75
CA ALA A 38 -5.85 -23.15 -22.74
C ALA A 38 -5.95 -22.58 -21.31
N PHE A 39 -5.21 -21.52 -21.00
CA PHE A 39 -5.30 -20.80 -19.74
C PHE A 39 -6.66 -20.10 -19.57
N LEU A 40 -7.14 -19.41 -20.60
CA LEU A 40 -8.45 -18.74 -20.59
C LEU A 40 -9.60 -19.77 -20.47
N GLU A 41 -9.55 -20.89 -21.20
CA GLU A 41 -10.56 -21.96 -21.10
C GLU A 41 -10.72 -22.46 -19.67
N LYS A 42 -9.60 -22.76 -18.98
CA LYS A 42 -9.64 -23.18 -17.56
C LYS A 42 -10.40 -22.18 -16.68
N ASN A 43 -10.21 -20.89 -16.89
CA ASN A 43 -10.84 -19.86 -16.07
C ASN A 43 -12.33 -19.65 -16.43
N VAL A 44 -12.73 -19.80 -17.69
CA VAL A 44 -14.16 -19.77 -18.03
C VAL A 44 -14.90 -21.01 -17.52
N GLU A 45 -14.24 -22.15 -17.38
CA GLU A 45 -14.80 -23.34 -16.72
C GLU A 45 -15.06 -23.08 -15.24
N ILE A 46 -14.13 -22.42 -14.53
CA ILE A 46 -14.33 -21.94 -13.14
C ILE A 46 -15.51 -20.95 -13.07
N MET A 47 -15.60 -20.02 -14.00
CA MET A 47 -16.73 -19.10 -14.11
C MET A 47 -18.06 -19.88 -14.21
N ASP A 48 -18.09 -20.98 -14.94
CA ASP A 48 -19.27 -21.83 -15.10
C ASP A 48 -19.49 -22.79 -13.90
N GLY A 49 -18.61 -22.76 -12.90
CA GLY A 49 -18.70 -23.57 -11.70
C GLY A 49 -18.20 -25.01 -11.88
N VAL A 50 -17.22 -25.21 -12.74
CA VAL A 50 -16.58 -26.51 -12.99
C VAL A 50 -15.06 -26.36 -12.96
N VAL A 51 -14.38 -27.35 -12.41
CA VAL A 51 -12.91 -27.47 -12.46
C VAL A 51 -12.53 -28.88 -12.90
N PHE A 52 -11.34 -29.01 -13.49
CA PHE A 52 -10.77 -30.27 -13.95
C PHE A 52 -9.47 -30.51 -13.17
N LEU A 53 -9.46 -31.54 -12.33
CA LEU A 53 -8.33 -31.86 -11.45
C LEU A 53 -7.72 -33.22 -11.78
N GLY A 54 -6.43 -33.36 -11.42
CA GLY A 54 -5.64 -34.57 -11.61
C GLY A 54 -5.31 -34.89 -13.08
N GLU A 55 -4.52 -35.93 -13.29
CA GLU A 55 -4.08 -36.37 -14.64
C GLU A 55 -5.27 -36.80 -15.54
N ALA A 56 -6.33 -37.37 -14.95
CA ALA A 56 -7.52 -37.80 -15.68
C ALA A 56 -8.43 -36.64 -16.11
N ARG A 57 -8.22 -35.41 -15.62
CA ARG A 57 -9.05 -34.24 -15.89
C ARG A 57 -10.56 -34.51 -15.69
N GLU A 58 -10.92 -35.13 -14.57
CA GLU A 58 -12.30 -35.36 -14.21
C GLU A 58 -13.00 -34.06 -13.80
N PRO A 59 -14.21 -33.77 -14.34
CA PRO A 59 -14.94 -32.58 -13.98
C PRO A 59 -15.44 -32.65 -12.53
N ARG A 60 -15.22 -31.55 -11.79
CA ARG A 60 -15.72 -31.36 -10.44
C ARG A 60 -16.56 -30.09 -10.40
N LYS A 61 -17.64 -30.13 -9.63
CA LYS A 61 -18.44 -28.94 -9.36
C LYS A 61 -17.65 -28.00 -8.44
N LEU A 62 -17.77 -26.71 -8.66
CA LEU A 62 -17.17 -25.64 -7.86
C LEU A 62 -18.24 -24.59 -7.52
N ALA A 63 -19.01 -24.82 -6.49
CA ALA A 63 -20.02 -23.88 -5.99
C ALA A 63 -19.77 -23.46 -4.54
N ASP A 64 -19.04 -24.31 -3.77
CA ASP A 64 -18.75 -24.11 -2.35
C ASP A 64 -17.34 -24.60 -2.02
N ALA A 65 -16.76 -24.10 -0.94
CA ALA A 65 -15.45 -24.54 -0.45
C ALA A 65 -15.40 -26.05 -0.17
N ALA A 66 -16.53 -26.64 0.22
CA ALA A 66 -16.63 -28.07 0.54
C ALA A 66 -16.63 -28.98 -0.70
N ASP A 67 -16.77 -28.45 -1.91
CA ASP A 67 -16.79 -29.23 -3.15
C ASP A 67 -15.44 -29.90 -3.46
N LEU A 68 -14.35 -29.36 -2.92
CA LEU A 68 -12.98 -29.88 -3.05
C LEU A 68 -12.36 -30.14 -1.67
N SER A 69 -11.45 -31.10 -1.58
CA SER A 69 -10.57 -31.24 -0.43
C SER A 69 -9.55 -30.11 -0.36
N ILE A 70 -8.91 -29.92 0.78
CA ILE A 70 -7.86 -28.88 0.94
C ILE A 70 -6.69 -29.10 -0.03
N ASP A 71 -6.31 -30.34 -0.29
CA ASP A 71 -5.22 -30.67 -1.22
C ASP A 71 -5.61 -30.37 -2.67
N GLU A 72 -6.86 -30.68 -3.06
CA GLU A 72 -7.38 -30.32 -4.39
C GLU A 72 -7.44 -28.79 -4.57
N TRP A 73 -7.82 -28.04 -3.52
CA TRP A 73 -7.76 -26.58 -3.55
C TRP A 73 -6.33 -26.03 -3.70
N LYS A 74 -5.36 -26.60 -2.96
CA LYS A 74 -3.95 -26.25 -3.10
C LYS A 74 -3.43 -26.53 -4.52
N GLU A 75 -3.78 -27.69 -5.08
CA GLU A 75 -3.42 -28.05 -6.45
C GLU A 75 -4.02 -27.06 -7.47
N LEU A 76 -5.33 -26.79 -7.38
CA LEU A 76 -6.01 -25.84 -8.27
C LEU A 76 -5.38 -24.44 -8.18
N ASN A 77 -5.19 -23.94 -6.96
CA ASN A 77 -4.61 -22.61 -6.74
C ASN A 77 -3.20 -22.52 -7.31
N ARG A 78 -2.35 -23.50 -7.03
CA ARG A 78 -1.00 -23.56 -7.59
C ARG A 78 -1.01 -23.60 -9.12
N ASP A 79 -1.93 -24.37 -9.73
CA ASP A 79 -2.05 -24.49 -11.17
C ASP A 79 -2.51 -23.18 -11.85
N LEU A 80 -3.36 -22.39 -11.18
CA LEU A 80 -3.81 -21.07 -11.67
C LEU A 80 -2.70 -20.00 -11.69
N TYR A 81 -1.70 -20.16 -10.83
CA TYR A 81 -0.57 -19.21 -10.70
C TYR A 81 0.76 -19.80 -11.19
N ALA A 82 0.79 -21.08 -11.62
CA ALA A 82 2.00 -21.82 -11.94
C ALA A 82 2.94 -21.11 -12.92
N ASP A 83 2.38 -20.46 -13.92
CA ASP A 83 3.12 -19.78 -15.00
C ASP A 83 3.91 -18.56 -14.54
N ILE A 84 3.47 -17.88 -13.48
CA ILE A 84 4.15 -16.71 -12.94
C ILE A 84 4.94 -17.01 -11.66
N LEU A 85 4.81 -18.19 -11.05
CA LEU A 85 5.63 -18.54 -9.89
C LEU A 85 7.13 -18.43 -10.22
N PRO A 86 8.00 -18.03 -9.28
CA PRO A 86 9.42 -17.76 -9.53
C PRO A 86 10.15 -18.87 -10.29
N GLU A 87 9.84 -20.14 -9.98
CA GLU A 87 10.47 -21.30 -10.62
C GLU A 87 10.12 -21.47 -12.11
N ASN A 88 8.97 -20.95 -12.56
CA ASN A 88 8.48 -21.07 -13.93
C ASN A 88 8.53 -19.76 -14.71
N TYR A 89 8.60 -18.62 -14.03
CA TYR A 89 8.48 -17.29 -14.61
C TYR A 89 9.43 -17.02 -15.77
N ARG A 90 10.64 -17.54 -15.72
CA ARG A 90 11.65 -17.40 -16.79
C ARG A 90 11.20 -17.99 -18.15
N ASN A 91 10.15 -18.81 -18.16
CA ASN A 91 9.59 -19.44 -19.38
C ASN A 91 8.13 -19.04 -19.62
N SER A 92 7.65 -18.02 -18.93
CA SER A 92 6.30 -17.47 -19.06
C SER A 92 6.25 -16.33 -20.07
N TYR A 93 5.17 -16.24 -20.83
CA TYR A 93 4.88 -15.05 -21.65
C TYR A 93 4.58 -13.79 -20.83
N GLY A 94 4.27 -13.94 -19.55
CA GLY A 94 4.24 -12.83 -18.59
C GLY A 94 5.61 -12.26 -18.24
N ASN A 95 6.71 -12.95 -18.64
CA ASN A 95 8.07 -12.43 -18.51
C ASN A 95 8.46 -11.67 -19.78
N PRO A 96 8.67 -10.33 -19.70
CA PRO A 96 8.97 -9.52 -20.89
C PRO A 96 10.21 -9.99 -21.66
N VAL A 97 11.25 -10.49 -20.95
CA VAL A 97 12.48 -10.99 -21.59
C VAL A 97 12.17 -12.24 -22.40
N TYR A 98 11.48 -13.22 -21.79
CA TYR A 98 11.09 -14.44 -22.49
C TYR A 98 10.17 -14.15 -23.69
N ALA A 99 9.20 -13.27 -23.51
CA ALA A 99 8.29 -12.89 -24.59
C ALA A 99 9.03 -12.25 -25.75
N CYS A 100 9.99 -11.34 -25.51
CA CYS A 100 10.83 -10.75 -26.54
C CYS A 100 11.78 -11.78 -27.22
N GLU A 101 12.33 -12.73 -26.44
CA GLU A 101 13.14 -13.81 -27.02
C GLU A 101 12.33 -14.71 -27.97
N LYS A 102 11.06 -14.95 -27.68
CA LYS A 102 10.19 -15.82 -28.47
C LYS A 102 9.48 -15.13 -29.62
N LEU A 103 9.04 -13.89 -29.42
CA LEU A 103 8.12 -13.18 -30.30
C LEU A 103 8.79 -11.95 -30.97
N GLY A 104 10.07 -11.71 -30.71
CA GLY A 104 10.82 -10.60 -31.30
C GLY A 104 10.26 -9.24 -30.90
N GLU A 105 10.01 -8.36 -31.85
CA GLU A 105 9.52 -7.00 -31.67
C GLU A 105 8.15 -6.94 -31.00
N TYR A 106 7.31 -7.95 -31.16
CA TYR A 106 5.98 -8.03 -30.52
C TYR A 106 6.02 -8.47 -29.05
N GLY A 107 7.15 -8.98 -28.57
CA GLY A 107 7.24 -9.63 -27.26
C GLY A 107 6.79 -8.77 -26.10
N LYS A 108 7.13 -7.48 -26.12
CA LYS A 108 6.76 -6.50 -25.12
C LYS A 108 5.24 -6.31 -25.04
N ASP A 109 4.58 -6.21 -26.17
CA ASP A 109 3.14 -6.02 -26.29
C ASP A 109 2.37 -7.30 -25.91
N PHE A 110 2.90 -8.46 -26.28
CA PHE A 110 2.34 -9.75 -25.87
C PHE A 110 2.52 -10.04 -24.38
N SER A 111 3.62 -9.58 -23.77
CA SER A 111 3.81 -9.69 -22.32
C SER A 111 2.77 -8.84 -21.56
N PHE A 112 2.52 -7.61 -22.01
CA PHE A 112 1.40 -6.78 -21.53
C PHE A 112 0.07 -7.50 -21.66
N LEU A 113 -0.25 -7.99 -22.87
CA LEU A 113 -1.51 -8.70 -23.13
C LEU A 113 -1.68 -9.89 -22.18
N TYR A 114 -0.63 -10.69 -22.01
CA TYR A 114 -0.67 -11.85 -21.12
C TYR A 114 -0.93 -11.45 -19.67
N ALA A 115 -0.25 -10.41 -19.17
CA ALA A 115 -0.45 -9.90 -17.82
C ALA A 115 -1.88 -9.37 -17.60
N GLU A 116 -2.45 -8.68 -18.58
CA GLU A 116 -3.82 -8.18 -18.53
C GLU A 116 -4.84 -9.34 -18.52
N LEU A 117 -4.65 -10.34 -19.38
CA LEU A 117 -5.51 -11.53 -19.45
C LEU A 117 -5.50 -12.35 -18.16
N ARG A 118 -4.43 -12.29 -17.35
CA ARG A 118 -4.38 -13.00 -16.07
C ARG A 118 -5.41 -12.51 -15.05
N GLY A 119 -5.92 -11.29 -15.21
CA GLY A 119 -7.06 -10.81 -14.42
C GLY A 119 -8.28 -11.73 -14.43
N ILE A 120 -8.42 -12.57 -15.47
CA ILE A 120 -9.52 -13.52 -15.59
C ILE A 120 -9.63 -14.48 -14.41
N VAL A 121 -8.51 -14.85 -13.74
CA VAL A 121 -8.50 -15.77 -12.60
C VAL A 121 -9.45 -15.27 -11.52
N VAL A 122 -9.20 -14.08 -11.00
CA VAL A 122 -9.98 -13.51 -9.90
C VAL A 122 -11.41 -13.15 -10.35
N TYR A 123 -11.59 -12.72 -11.57
CA TYR A 123 -12.92 -12.43 -12.12
C TYR A 123 -13.79 -13.66 -12.28
N ALA A 124 -13.21 -14.84 -12.56
CA ALA A 124 -13.95 -16.09 -12.62
C ALA A 124 -14.54 -16.48 -11.26
N PHE A 125 -13.82 -16.30 -10.17
CA PHE A 125 -14.33 -16.53 -8.82
C PHE A 125 -15.38 -15.49 -8.40
N GLU A 126 -15.18 -14.22 -8.73
CA GLU A 126 -16.15 -13.16 -8.44
C GLU A 126 -17.39 -13.17 -9.36
N LYS A 127 -17.42 -14.06 -10.37
CA LYS A 127 -18.50 -14.13 -11.38
C LYS A 127 -18.69 -12.81 -12.14
N ARG A 128 -17.59 -12.11 -12.45
CA ARG A 128 -17.58 -10.82 -13.16
C ARG A 128 -17.69 -11.03 -14.67
N LEU A 129 -18.92 -11.30 -15.12
CA LEU A 129 -19.20 -11.65 -16.51
C LEU A 129 -18.70 -10.61 -17.52
N TRP A 130 -18.87 -9.31 -17.22
CA TRP A 130 -18.46 -8.22 -18.12
C TRP A 130 -16.93 -8.23 -18.32
N ASP A 131 -16.16 -8.27 -17.21
CA ASP A 131 -14.70 -8.25 -17.26
C ASP A 131 -14.14 -9.45 -18.03
N ILE A 132 -14.67 -10.65 -17.77
CA ILE A 132 -14.28 -11.87 -18.48
C ILE A 132 -14.59 -11.73 -19.98
N THR A 133 -15.79 -11.29 -20.34
CA THR A 133 -16.17 -11.13 -21.76
C THR A 133 -15.20 -10.21 -22.50
N VAL A 134 -14.90 -9.06 -21.90
CA VAL A 134 -13.99 -8.07 -22.49
C VAL A 134 -12.58 -8.63 -22.67
N LEU A 135 -12.07 -9.39 -21.68
CA LEU A 135 -10.75 -10.04 -21.80
C LEU A 135 -10.72 -11.12 -22.89
N LEU A 136 -11.79 -11.92 -23.02
CA LEU A 136 -11.89 -12.91 -24.09
C LEU A 136 -11.96 -12.23 -25.46
N GLU A 137 -12.73 -11.17 -25.60
CA GLU A 137 -12.84 -10.41 -26.85
C GLU A 137 -11.51 -9.74 -27.23
N LEU A 138 -10.78 -9.16 -26.27
CA LEU A 138 -9.43 -8.63 -26.49
C LEU A 138 -8.48 -9.72 -27.06
N PHE A 139 -8.48 -10.90 -26.41
CA PHE A 139 -7.68 -12.03 -26.89
C PHE A 139 -8.08 -12.42 -28.32
N LEU A 140 -9.37 -12.50 -28.63
CA LEU A 140 -9.89 -12.88 -29.93
C LEU A 140 -9.57 -11.84 -31.01
N GLU A 141 -9.62 -10.56 -30.69
CA GLU A 141 -9.25 -9.49 -31.61
C GLU A 141 -7.80 -9.56 -32.03
N VAL A 142 -6.87 -9.73 -31.05
CA VAL A 142 -5.45 -9.92 -31.34
C VAL A 142 -5.22 -11.20 -32.11
N TYR A 143 -5.85 -12.33 -31.71
CA TYR A 143 -5.76 -13.58 -32.46
C TYR A 143 -6.22 -13.42 -33.92
N GLY A 144 -7.37 -12.75 -34.13
CA GLY A 144 -7.93 -12.52 -35.45
C GLY A 144 -7.00 -11.71 -36.36
N ALA A 145 -6.27 -10.73 -35.80
CA ALA A 145 -5.26 -9.99 -36.55
C ALA A 145 -4.09 -10.85 -36.97
N PHE A 146 -3.60 -11.74 -36.11
CA PHE A 146 -2.47 -12.67 -36.41
C PHE A 146 -2.88 -13.88 -37.25
N ALA A 147 -4.16 -14.17 -37.40
CA ALA A 147 -4.69 -15.25 -38.22
C ALA A 147 -4.90 -14.85 -39.70
N GLN A 148 -4.56 -13.62 -40.09
CA GLN A 148 -4.60 -13.16 -41.49
C GLN A 148 -3.39 -13.67 -42.27
N GLU A 149 -3.44 -13.51 -43.61
CA GLU A 149 -2.30 -13.89 -44.47
C GLU A 149 -1.03 -13.08 -44.15
N GLU A 150 -1.19 -11.79 -43.84
CA GLU A 150 -0.12 -10.90 -43.37
C GLU A 150 -0.25 -10.66 -41.88
N VAL A 151 0.87 -10.83 -41.15
CA VAL A 151 0.95 -10.52 -39.71
C VAL A 151 0.82 -9.02 -39.53
N PRO A 152 0.03 -8.53 -38.54
CA PRO A 152 -0.13 -7.11 -38.29
C PRO A 152 1.21 -6.47 -37.94
N THR A 153 1.41 -5.23 -38.25
CA THR A 153 2.57 -4.47 -37.78
C THR A 153 2.54 -4.29 -36.27
N GLU A 154 3.68 -3.98 -35.65
CA GLU A 154 3.74 -3.63 -34.21
C GLU A 154 2.82 -2.45 -33.86
N GLU A 155 2.70 -1.45 -34.75
CA GLU A 155 1.82 -0.30 -34.58
C GLU A 155 0.35 -0.71 -34.59
N GLU A 156 -0.05 -1.62 -35.46
CA GLU A 156 -1.42 -2.16 -35.51
C GLU A 156 -1.76 -2.96 -34.23
N LEU A 157 -0.86 -3.81 -33.75
CA LEU A 157 -1.03 -4.51 -32.47
C LEU A 157 -1.18 -3.53 -31.31
N ARG A 158 -0.29 -2.54 -31.22
CA ARG A 158 -0.40 -1.48 -30.20
C ARG A 158 -1.70 -0.67 -30.33
N GLY A 159 -2.17 -0.47 -31.56
CA GLY A 159 -3.46 0.15 -31.82
C GLY A 159 -4.62 -0.63 -31.18
N ILE A 160 -4.65 -1.96 -31.31
CA ILE A 160 -5.65 -2.83 -30.67
C ILE A 160 -5.59 -2.70 -29.13
N LEU A 161 -4.39 -2.85 -28.54
CA LEU A 161 -4.18 -2.79 -27.09
C LEU A 161 -4.53 -1.40 -26.51
N ASN A 162 -4.18 -0.34 -27.26
CA ASN A 162 -4.53 1.04 -26.88
C ASN A 162 -6.04 1.27 -26.97
N SER A 163 -6.70 0.77 -28.03
CA SER A 163 -8.16 0.85 -28.18
C SER A 163 -8.88 0.15 -27.04
N TYR A 164 -8.43 -1.04 -26.64
CA TYR A 164 -8.96 -1.73 -25.46
C TYR A 164 -8.93 -0.85 -24.21
N ALA A 165 -7.76 -0.30 -23.85
CA ALA A 165 -7.63 0.56 -22.69
C ALA A 165 -8.51 1.82 -22.79
N ASN A 166 -8.60 2.40 -23.97
CA ASN A 166 -9.39 3.61 -24.22
C ASN A 166 -10.89 3.34 -24.24
N ASP A 167 -11.35 2.32 -24.95
CA ASP A 167 -12.77 2.09 -25.20
C ASP A 167 -13.49 1.62 -23.92
N TYR A 168 -12.81 0.82 -23.10
CA TYR A 168 -13.34 0.33 -21.83
C TYR A 168 -12.96 1.17 -20.60
N CYS A 169 -12.23 2.28 -20.78
CA CYS A 169 -11.80 3.17 -19.69
C CYS A 169 -12.98 3.63 -18.82
N GLN A 170 -14.10 4.06 -19.44
CA GLN A 170 -15.27 4.56 -18.70
C GLN A 170 -15.85 3.46 -17.80
N ASP A 171 -16.07 2.26 -18.34
CA ASP A 171 -16.69 1.15 -17.61
C ASP A 171 -15.79 0.65 -16.47
N MET A 172 -14.49 0.52 -16.72
CA MET A 172 -13.51 0.12 -15.70
C MET A 172 -13.41 1.13 -14.55
N ILE A 173 -13.39 2.43 -14.86
CA ILE A 173 -13.35 3.50 -13.85
C ILE A 173 -14.68 3.60 -13.10
N GLU A 174 -15.79 3.44 -13.79
CA GLU A 174 -17.12 3.46 -13.16
C GLU A 174 -17.27 2.31 -12.17
N TYR A 175 -16.94 1.08 -12.58
CA TYR A 175 -17.00 -0.07 -11.69
C TYR A 175 -16.07 0.12 -10.48
N ARG A 176 -14.83 0.56 -10.70
CA ARG A 176 -13.88 0.83 -9.63
C ARG A 176 -14.38 1.88 -8.65
N THR A 177 -14.97 2.96 -9.14
CA THR A 177 -15.55 4.01 -8.29
C THR A 177 -16.71 3.48 -7.46
N ARG A 178 -17.58 2.66 -8.09
CA ARG A 178 -18.72 2.05 -7.41
C ARG A 178 -18.29 1.11 -6.31
N GLU A 179 -17.39 0.16 -6.59
CA GLU A 179 -16.96 -0.84 -5.58
C GLU A 179 -16.27 -0.21 -4.35
N CYS A 180 -15.66 0.97 -4.51
CA CYS A 180 -15.06 1.71 -3.41
C CYS A 180 -16.08 2.25 -2.40
N VAL A 181 -17.33 2.48 -2.80
CA VAL A 181 -18.33 3.18 -1.98
C VAL A 181 -19.64 2.43 -1.81
N ASP A 182 -19.90 1.38 -2.60
CA ASP A 182 -21.16 0.63 -2.61
C ASP A 182 -21.04 -0.68 -1.84
N PRO A 183 -21.61 -0.79 -0.62
CA PRO A 183 -21.56 -2.00 0.19
C PRO A 183 -22.46 -3.13 -0.35
N GLU A 184 -23.23 -2.90 -1.43
CA GLU A 184 -24.02 -3.95 -2.07
C GLU A 184 -23.18 -4.83 -3.01
N LEU A 185 -21.97 -4.39 -3.37
CA LEU A 185 -20.97 -5.22 -4.02
C LEU A 185 -20.23 -6.04 -2.95
N ASP A 186 -20.87 -7.07 -2.46
CA ASP A 186 -20.59 -7.74 -1.20
C ASP A 186 -19.94 -9.13 -1.33
N PHE A 187 -19.24 -9.39 -2.45
CA PHE A 187 -18.60 -10.70 -2.71
C PHE A 187 -17.72 -11.16 -1.53
N ALA A 188 -16.72 -10.35 -1.16
CA ALA A 188 -15.83 -10.67 -0.05
C ALA A 188 -16.57 -10.71 1.30
N ALA A 189 -17.46 -9.75 1.54
CA ALA A 189 -18.24 -9.69 2.77
C ALA A 189 -19.12 -10.96 2.95
N LYS A 190 -19.69 -11.50 1.87
CA LYS A 190 -20.45 -12.75 1.91
C LYS A 190 -19.58 -13.95 2.30
N ILE A 191 -18.38 -14.07 1.76
CA ILE A 191 -17.45 -15.14 2.15
C ILE A 191 -17.13 -15.00 3.64
N ILE A 192 -16.71 -13.81 4.09
CA ILE A 192 -16.34 -13.55 5.48
C ILE A 192 -17.48 -13.86 6.45
N MET A 193 -18.69 -13.40 6.15
CA MET A 193 -19.82 -13.55 7.09
C MET A 193 -20.37 -14.96 7.16
N ASN A 194 -20.24 -15.77 6.09
CA ASN A 194 -20.86 -17.09 6.00
C ASN A 194 -19.88 -18.27 6.17
N SER A 195 -18.56 -18.02 6.14
CA SER A 195 -17.57 -19.10 6.26
C SER A 195 -17.43 -19.61 7.70
N ASP A 196 -17.17 -20.91 7.81
CA ASP A 196 -16.60 -21.56 9.00
C ASP A 196 -15.07 -21.44 8.91
N PHE A 197 -14.48 -20.58 9.73
CA PHE A 197 -13.05 -20.32 9.68
C PHE A 197 -12.19 -21.49 10.18
N SER A 198 -12.77 -22.47 10.86
CA SER A 198 -12.06 -23.72 11.20
C SER A 198 -11.71 -24.55 9.96
N ASP A 199 -12.40 -24.31 8.85
CA ASP A 199 -12.16 -24.92 7.55
C ASP A 199 -11.44 -23.94 6.60
N LEU A 200 -10.12 -24.02 6.53
CA LEU A 200 -9.28 -23.08 5.76
C LEU A 200 -9.54 -23.10 4.24
N ARG A 201 -10.37 -24.02 3.73
CA ARG A 201 -10.74 -24.07 2.30
C ARG A 201 -11.44 -22.80 1.83
N TYR A 202 -12.08 -22.04 2.73
CA TYR A 202 -12.75 -20.79 2.40
C TYR A 202 -11.79 -19.74 1.78
N LEU A 203 -10.49 -19.77 2.11
CA LEU A 203 -9.49 -18.84 1.58
C LEU A 203 -9.40 -18.91 0.05
N TYR A 204 -9.59 -20.07 -0.52
CA TYR A 204 -9.49 -20.27 -1.97
C TYR A 204 -10.70 -19.73 -2.75
N LEU A 205 -11.82 -19.47 -2.07
CA LEU A 205 -13.01 -18.89 -2.71
C LEU A 205 -12.79 -17.45 -3.21
N PHE A 206 -11.78 -16.76 -2.70
CA PHE A 206 -11.41 -15.43 -3.17
C PHE A 206 -10.72 -15.44 -4.54
N GLY A 207 -10.24 -16.58 -5.01
CA GLY A 207 -9.52 -16.71 -6.28
C GLY A 207 -8.12 -16.08 -6.27
N GLU A 208 -7.61 -15.68 -5.10
CA GLU A 208 -6.26 -15.14 -4.92
C GLU A 208 -5.21 -16.24 -4.79
N CYS A 209 -3.95 -15.89 -4.99
CA CYS A 209 -2.84 -16.75 -4.63
C CYS A 209 -2.80 -16.93 -3.11
N ILE A 210 -2.81 -18.18 -2.65
CA ILE A 210 -2.78 -18.57 -1.24
C ILE A 210 -1.49 -19.34 -0.97
N THR A 211 -0.74 -18.86 0.00
CA THR A 211 0.53 -19.47 0.44
C THR A 211 0.45 -19.92 1.90
N GLU A 212 1.56 -20.40 2.43
CA GLU A 212 1.64 -20.75 3.85
C GLU A 212 1.50 -19.50 4.77
N ASN A 213 1.65 -18.28 4.25
CA ASN A 213 1.40 -17.05 5.01
C ASN A 213 -0.08 -16.91 5.34
N GLU A 214 -0.97 -16.95 4.37
CA GLU A 214 -2.41 -16.81 4.56
C GLU A 214 -2.98 -17.97 5.39
N LEU A 215 -2.56 -19.21 5.06
CA LEU A 215 -2.95 -20.40 5.80
C LEU A 215 -2.49 -20.34 7.26
N GLY A 216 -1.26 -19.92 7.51
CA GLY A 216 -0.68 -19.85 8.85
C GLY A 216 -1.29 -18.74 9.70
N VAL A 217 -1.56 -17.56 9.12
CA VAL A 217 -2.30 -16.48 9.80
C VAL A 217 -3.69 -16.96 10.20
N ALA A 218 -4.46 -17.53 9.25
CA ALA A 218 -5.80 -18.04 9.52
C ALA A 218 -5.81 -19.14 10.60
N ALA A 219 -4.86 -20.08 10.52
CA ALA A 219 -4.72 -21.15 11.52
C ALA A 219 -4.39 -20.59 12.91
N PHE A 220 -3.45 -19.63 13.00
CA PHE A 220 -3.10 -18.98 14.26
C PHE A 220 -4.29 -18.24 14.87
N LEU A 221 -4.98 -17.42 14.09
CA LEU A 221 -6.17 -16.70 14.56
C LEU A 221 -7.29 -17.65 15.00
N ASN A 222 -7.43 -18.84 14.37
CA ASN A 222 -8.37 -19.85 14.81
C ASN A 222 -8.02 -20.46 16.17
N GLY A 223 -6.76 -20.45 16.56
CA GLY A 223 -6.30 -20.88 17.88
C GLY A 223 -6.61 -19.90 19.01
N LEU A 224 -6.93 -18.65 18.69
CA LEU A 224 -7.28 -17.63 19.67
C LEU A 224 -8.74 -17.78 20.15
N SER A 225 -9.02 -17.34 21.38
CA SER A 225 -10.39 -17.23 21.86
C SER A 225 -11.17 -16.14 21.10
N GLN A 226 -12.50 -16.18 21.17
CA GLN A 226 -13.30 -15.11 20.56
C GLN A 226 -13.06 -13.74 21.23
N GLU A 227 -12.81 -13.74 22.54
CA GLU A 227 -12.48 -12.52 23.29
C GLU A 227 -11.17 -11.87 22.81
N GLU A 228 -10.14 -12.69 22.52
CA GLU A 228 -8.87 -12.20 21.95
C GLU A 228 -9.08 -11.61 20.54
N ILE A 229 -9.85 -12.30 19.68
CA ILE A 229 -10.20 -11.83 18.35
C ILE A 229 -10.97 -10.50 18.41
N ASP A 230 -11.98 -10.41 19.27
CA ASP A 230 -12.79 -9.21 19.45
C ASP A 230 -11.94 -8.04 19.98
N SER A 231 -10.97 -8.34 20.84
CA SER A 231 -10.01 -7.35 21.35
C SER A 231 -9.08 -6.84 20.24
N CYS A 232 -8.51 -7.73 19.44
CA CYS A 232 -7.67 -7.36 18.30
C CYS A 232 -8.44 -6.49 17.30
N ALA A 233 -9.67 -6.89 16.96
CA ALA A 233 -10.53 -6.11 16.07
C ALA A 233 -10.88 -4.75 16.68
N ARG A 234 -11.20 -4.70 17.98
CA ARG A 234 -11.56 -3.47 18.68
C ARG A 234 -10.42 -2.45 18.72
N THR A 235 -9.18 -2.90 18.71
CA THR A 235 -8.03 -2.00 18.70
C THR A 235 -8.11 -1.04 17.52
N TYR A 236 -8.35 -1.53 16.29
CA TYR A 236 -8.38 -0.63 15.15
C TYR A 236 -9.78 -0.05 14.85
N THR A 237 -10.87 -0.72 15.22
CA THR A 237 -12.20 -0.13 15.07
C THR A 237 -12.42 1.02 16.06
N GLU A 238 -11.89 0.93 17.28
CA GLU A 238 -11.89 2.04 18.24
C GLU A 238 -10.93 3.14 17.81
N GLY A 239 -9.74 2.81 17.30
CA GLY A 239 -8.84 3.78 16.70
C GLY A 239 -9.52 4.57 15.58
N TYR A 240 -10.25 3.88 14.70
CA TYR A 240 -11.04 4.51 13.65
C TYR A 240 -12.08 5.52 14.21
N ARG A 241 -12.81 5.11 15.25
CA ARG A 241 -13.77 6.00 15.94
C ARG A 241 -13.08 7.20 16.58
N LEU A 242 -11.92 6.98 17.22
CA LEU A 242 -11.14 8.05 17.84
C LEU A 242 -10.63 9.06 16.80
N GLY A 243 -10.26 8.63 15.59
CA GLY A 243 -9.90 9.53 14.51
C GLY A 243 -11.01 10.50 14.09
N PHE A 244 -12.29 10.11 14.25
CA PHE A 244 -13.41 11.04 14.10
C PHE A 244 -13.54 11.98 15.30
N VAL A 245 -13.39 11.47 16.52
CA VAL A 245 -13.51 12.28 17.75
C VAL A 245 -12.42 13.33 17.82
N ASN A 246 -11.16 12.93 17.66
CA ASN A 246 -10.00 13.80 17.73
C ASN A 246 -9.98 14.81 16.58
N GLY A 247 -10.37 14.37 15.36
CA GLY A 247 -10.51 15.25 14.20
C GLY A 247 -11.75 16.13 14.20
N HIS A 248 -12.57 16.13 15.29
CA HIS A 248 -13.84 16.86 15.38
C HIS A 248 -14.81 16.58 14.21
N LYS A 249 -14.81 15.35 13.69
CA LYS A 249 -15.62 14.91 12.56
C LYS A 249 -16.87 14.18 13.05
N ASP A 250 -17.96 14.35 12.32
CA ASP A 250 -19.26 13.77 12.69
C ASP A 250 -19.47 12.39 12.02
N LEU A 251 -19.12 11.32 12.76
CA LEU A 251 -19.29 9.94 12.30
C LEU A 251 -20.75 9.59 11.98
N SER A 252 -21.74 10.23 12.63
CA SER A 252 -23.17 9.93 12.44
C SER A 252 -23.67 10.24 11.02
N LYS A 253 -22.95 11.07 10.26
CA LYS A 253 -23.24 11.38 8.86
C LYS A 253 -22.77 10.28 7.89
N LYS A 254 -21.97 9.34 8.37
CA LYS A 254 -21.36 8.30 7.56
C LYS A 254 -22.14 6.99 7.66
N LYS A 255 -22.06 6.16 6.61
CA LYS A 255 -22.83 4.90 6.49
C LYS A 255 -21.98 3.73 6.03
N THR A 256 -20.81 3.98 5.43
CA THR A 256 -19.95 2.93 4.88
C THR A 256 -18.50 3.11 5.31
N VAL A 257 -17.82 2.02 5.60
CA VAL A 257 -16.39 1.94 5.88
C VAL A 257 -15.73 1.02 4.83
N ASN A 258 -14.58 1.42 4.30
CA ASN A 258 -13.80 0.55 3.44
C ASN A 258 -12.83 -0.29 4.27
N ILE A 259 -13.02 -1.61 4.31
CA ILE A 259 -12.10 -2.52 5.00
C ILE A 259 -11.12 -3.09 3.98
N ARG A 260 -9.81 -2.91 4.23
CA ARG A 260 -8.70 -3.41 3.43
C ARG A 260 -7.85 -4.33 4.27
N TYR A 261 -7.46 -5.47 3.73
CA TYR A 261 -6.71 -6.46 4.50
C TYR A 261 -6.05 -7.50 3.60
N ASN A 262 -5.07 -8.23 4.13
CA ASN A 262 -4.51 -9.42 3.50
C ASN A 262 -5.29 -10.66 3.93
N LEU A 263 -5.53 -11.60 3.01
CA LEU A 263 -6.23 -12.85 3.31
C LEU A 263 -5.54 -13.59 4.48
N GLY A 264 -6.34 -14.33 5.22
CA GLY A 264 -5.94 -14.97 6.49
C GLY A 264 -6.50 -14.25 7.73
N PHE A 265 -6.86 -12.96 7.61
CA PHE A 265 -7.42 -12.17 8.71
C PHE A 265 -8.95 -12.17 8.80
N GLU A 266 -9.66 -12.98 8.01
CA GLU A 266 -11.14 -12.95 7.89
C GLU A 266 -11.86 -13.09 9.22
N ARG A 267 -11.34 -13.89 10.16
CA ARG A 267 -11.94 -14.04 11.49
C ARG A 267 -11.92 -12.72 12.28
N MET A 268 -10.81 -11.98 12.20
CA MET A 268 -10.68 -10.66 12.81
C MET A 268 -11.51 -9.62 12.05
N VAL A 269 -11.52 -9.68 10.73
CA VAL A 269 -12.34 -8.80 9.87
C VAL A 269 -13.82 -8.99 10.14
N LYS A 270 -14.30 -10.23 10.35
CA LYS A 270 -15.70 -10.50 10.75
C LYS A 270 -16.05 -9.80 12.05
N ALA A 271 -15.19 -9.90 13.07
CA ALA A 271 -15.39 -9.18 14.33
C ALA A 271 -15.42 -7.66 14.13
N ALA A 272 -14.54 -7.14 13.27
CA ALA A 272 -14.51 -5.72 12.93
C ALA A 272 -15.77 -5.26 12.19
N ILE A 273 -16.29 -6.05 11.25
CA ILE A 273 -17.56 -5.76 10.55
C ILE A 273 -18.68 -5.57 11.57
N LEU A 274 -18.82 -6.49 12.54
CA LEU A 274 -19.85 -6.40 13.57
C LEU A 274 -19.67 -5.15 14.43
N GLN A 275 -18.44 -4.80 14.79
CA GLN A 275 -18.14 -3.58 15.57
C GLN A 275 -18.40 -2.29 14.77
N PHE A 276 -18.12 -2.27 13.46
CA PHE A 276 -18.48 -1.15 12.59
C PHE A 276 -19.99 -1.03 12.39
N GLU A 277 -20.72 -2.15 12.33
CA GLU A 277 -22.19 -2.14 12.29
C GLU A 277 -22.79 -1.53 13.55
N GLU A 278 -22.21 -1.76 14.74
CA GLU A 278 -22.58 -1.08 15.99
C GLU A 278 -22.39 0.45 15.90
N MET A 279 -21.42 0.93 15.09
CA MET A 279 -21.20 2.34 14.80
C MET A 279 -22.13 2.87 13.68
N GLY A 280 -22.96 2.02 13.08
CA GLY A 280 -23.85 2.37 11.97
C GLY A 280 -23.18 2.36 10.59
N LEU A 281 -22.03 1.70 10.46
CA LEU A 281 -21.26 1.60 9.23
C LEU A 281 -21.38 0.22 8.59
N LYS A 282 -21.70 0.15 7.30
CA LYS A 282 -21.67 -1.08 6.50
C LYS A 282 -20.30 -1.23 5.82
N PRO A 283 -19.75 -2.44 5.70
CA PRO A 283 -18.47 -2.66 5.04
C PRO A 283 -18.59 -2.54 3.52
N ALA A 284 -17.66 -1.83 2.88
CA ALA A 284 -17.33 -1.94 1.47
C ALA A 284 -15.96 -2.62 1.39
N ILE A 285 -15.93 -3.86 0.87
CA ILE A 285 -14.73 -4.70 0.79
C ILE A 285 -14.53 -5.12 -0.65
N TYR A 286 -13.52 -4.58 -1.30
CA TYR A 286 -13.25 -4.79 -2.71
C TYR A 286 -11.79 -5.23 -2.91
N ARG A 287 -11.55 -5.92 -4.02
CA ARG A 287 -10.25 -6.40 -4.46
C ARG A 287 -9.34 -5.24 -4.90
N TYR A 288 -8.02 -5.40 -4.79
CA TYR A 288 -7.10 -4.53 -5.53
C TYR A 288 -7.32 -4.71 -7.06
N PRO A 289 -7.10 -3.66 -7.87
CA PRO A 289 -7.41 -3.72 -9.30
C PRO A 289 -6.36 -4.56 -10.07
N THR A 290 -6.84 -5.37 -11.02
CA THR A 290 -5.97 -6.18 -11.89
C THR A 290 -5.76 -5.55 -13.27
N HIS A 291 -6.71 -4.75 -13.77
CA HIS A 291 -6.57 -4.04 -15.05
C HIS A 291 -5.51 -2.94 -14.99
N ALA A 292 -4.66 -2.84 -16.02
CA ALA A 292 -3.63 -1.82 -16.15
C ALA A 292 -4.18 -0.39 -16.05
N VAL A 293 -5.41 -0.14 -16.51
CA VAL A 293 -6.12 1.15 -16.41
C VAL A 293 -6.30 1.61 -14.96
N ASN A 294 -6.48 0.69 -14.01
CA ASN A 294 -6.76 0.98 -12.60
C ASN A 294 -5.59 0.68 -11.67
N ARG A 295 -4.58 -0.08 -12.10
CA ARG A 295 -3.38 -0.34 -11.29
C ARG A 295 -2.60 0.94 -11.04
N ARG A 296 -1.95 1.03 -9.89
CA ARG A 296 -1.10 2.16 -9.48
C ARG A 296 0.26 1.64 -9.03
N GLY A 297 1.15 1.42 -9.99
CA GLY A 297 2.49 0.89 -9.69
C GLY A 297 2.43 -0.42 -8.91
N SER A 298 3.12 -0.47 -7.79
CA SER A 298 3.15 -1.64 -6.88
C SER A 298 2.08 -1.58 -5.76
N TYR A 299 1.30 -0.52 -5.66
CA TYR A 299 0.31 -0.36 -4.58
C TYR A 299 -0.91 -1.23 -4.80
N ARG A 300 -1.23 -2.08 -3.82
CA ARG A 300 -2.39 -2.97 -3.81
C ARG A 300 -3.46 -2.42 -2.87
N ILE A 301 -4.41 -1.65 -3.39
CA ILE A 301 -5.48 -1.03 -2.61
C ILE A 301 -6.75 -1.88 -2.69
N GLY A 302 -7.08 -2.57 -1.62
CA GLY A 302 -8.23 -3.48 -1.51
C GLY A 302 -7.91 -4.64 -0.57
N TYR A 303 -8.65 -5.74 -0.66
CA TYR A 303 -8.17 -7.01 -0.10
C TYR A 303 -7.22 -7.68 -1.09
N THR A 304 -6.26 -8.44 -0.57
CA THR A 304 -5.23 -9.10 -1.37
C THR A 304 -4.90 -10.48 -0.80
N GLY A 305 -4.58 -11.44 -1.68
CA GLY A 305 -3.84 -12.64 -1.32
C GLY A 305 -2.33 -12.43 -1.38
N ALA A 306 -1.58 -13.52 -1.39
CA ALA A 306 -0.13 -13.50 -1.57
C ALA A 306 0.28 -12.87 -2.90
N VAL A 307 1.47 -12.30 -2.91
CA VAL A 307 2.17 -11.95 -4.14
C VAL A 307 2.77 -13.22 -4.73
N ALA A 308 2.17 -13.76 -5.79
CA ALA A 308 2.64 -15.00 -6.40
C ALA A 308 4.09 -14.91 -6.88
N ASN A 309 4.51 -13.75 -7.40
CA ASN A 309 5.87 -13.44 -7.80
C ASN A 309 6.11 -11.92 -7.80
N PRO A 310 6.91 -11.39 -6.87
CA PRO A 310 7.21 -9.96 -6.82
C PRO A 310 7.90 -9.43 -8.09
N GLN A 311 8.69 -10.25 -8.79
CA GLN A 311 9.34 -9.84 -10.06
C GLN A 311 8.31 -9.65 -11.18
N PHE A 312 7.28 -10.49 -11.24
CA PHE A 312 6.18 -10.30 -12.19
C PHE A 312 5.47 -8.97 -11.97
N ASP A 313 5.11 -8.64 -10.72
CA ASP A 313 4.47 -7.37 -10.38
C ASP A 313 5.39 -6.17 -10.71
N TYR A 314 6.68 -6.31 -10.44
CA TYR A 314 7.67 -5.28 -10.75
C TYR A 314 7.81 -5.05 -12.26
N ASP A 315 7.86 -6.10 -13.07
CA ASP A 315 7.98 -6.00 -14.53
C ASP A 315 6.76 -5.31 -15.15
N HIS A 316 5.57 -5.52 -14.57
CA HIS A 316 4.29 -5.00 -15.08
C HIS A 316 3.79 -3.72 -14.37
N ARG A 317 4.59 -3.11 -13.47
CA ARG A 317 4.17 -1.93 -12.69
C ARG A 317 3.91 -0.68 -13.52
N GLN A 318 4.49 -0.61 -14.72
CA GLN A 318 4.37 0.53 -15.63
C GLN A 318 3.75 0.16 -16.99
N ASP A 319 2.96 -0.89 -17.04
CA ASP A 319 2.24 -1.32 -18.25
C ASP A 319 1.37 -0.22 -18.86
N GLY A 320 0.90 0.72 -18.05
CA GLY A 320 0.21 1.93 -18.50
C GLY A 320 0.99 2.77 -19.51
N ALA A 321 2.32 2.60 -19.60
CA ALA A 321 3.15 3.28 -20.60
C ALA A 321 2.72 2.98 -22.05
N LEU A 322 2.04 1.86 -22.28
CA LEU A 322 1.50 1.50 -23.60
C LEU A 322 0.45 2.52 -24.09
N PHE A 323 -0.37 3.06 -23.20
CA PHE A 323 -1.55 3.88 -23.57
C PHE A 323 -1.61 5.25 -22.88
N LEU A 324 -0.68 5.56 -21.94
CA LEU A 324 -0.71 6.82 -21.20
C LEU A 324 -0.21 7.97 -22.07
N ASP A 325 -1.15 8.81 -22.49
CA ASP A 325 -0.94 10.09 -23.14
C ASP A 325 -1.90 11.15 -22.59
N GLN A 326 -1.82 12.38 -23.08
CA GLN A 326 -2.65 13.49 -22.61
C GLN A 326 -4.15 13.24 -22.84
N ASP A 327 -4.51 12.60 -23.94
CA ASP A 327 -5.92 12.32 -24.28
C ASP A 327 -6.50 11.25 -23.35
N PHE A 328 -5.73 10.20 -23.06
CA PHE A 328 -6.10 9.18 -22.09
C PHE A 328 -6.27 9.76 -20.68
N VAL A 329 -5.35 10.63 -20.23
CA VAL A 329 -5.46 11.33 -18.93
C VAL A 329 -6.78 12.07 -18.84
N GLN A 330 -7.11 12.89 -19.86
CA GLN A 330 -8.35 13.66 -19.88
C GLN A 330 -9.60 12.76 -19.92
N LYS A 331 -9.53 11.64 -20.63
CA LYS A 331 -10.62 10.66 -20.71
C LYS A 331 -10.85 10.00 -19.35
N ARG A 332 -9.77 9.55 -18.69
CA ARG A 332 -9.81 8.90 -17.39
C ARG A 332 -10.35 9.82 -16.29
N LEU A 333 -9.91 11.07 -16.26
CA LEU A 333 -10.38 12.06 -15.29
C LEU A 333 -11.88 12.39 -15.50
N ARG A 334 -12.33 12.50 -16.76
CA ARG A 334 -13.76 12.66 -17.07
C ARG A 334 -14.58 11.45 -16.66
N ALA A 335 -14.07 10.24 -16.92
CA ALA A 335 -14.70 9.00 -16.46
C ALA A 335 -14.87 8.97 -14.95
N LEU A 336 -13.82 9.34 -14.20
CA LEU A 336 -13.84 9.42 -12.74
C LEU A 336 -14.85 10.46 -12.23
N GLN A 337 -14.85 11.66 -12.81
CA GLN A 337 -15.81 12.71 -12.45
C GLN A 337 -17.27 12.25 -12.70
N THR A 338 -17.53 11.65 -13.86
CA THR A 338 -18.85 11.16 -14.22
C THR A 338 -19.31 10.03 -13.29
N SER A 339 -18.39 9.12 -12.94
CA SER A 339 -18.68 8.01 -12.04
C SER A 339 -19.01 8.50 -10.63
N TYR A 340 -18.24 9.45 -10.09
CA TYR A 340 -18.57 10.05 -8.80
C TYR A 340 -19.89 10.83 -8.81
N GLU A 341 -20.22 11.56 -9.88
CA GLU A 341 -21.54 12.19 -10.00
C GLU A 341 -22.68 11.16 -9.96
N LYS A 342 -22.50 10.00 -10.61
CA LYS A 342 -23.46 8.91 -10.61
C LYS A 342 -23.66 8.30 -9.21
N TYR A 343 -22.57 8.14 -8.44
CA TYR A 343 -22.55 7.49 -7.12
C TYR A 343 -22.34 8.48 -5.96
N LYS A 344 -22.60 9.75 -6.15
CA LYS A 344 -22.30 10.81 -5.18
C LYS A 344 -22.95 10.60 -3.81
N GLU A 345 -24.16 10.08 -3.76
CA GLU A 345 -24.87 9.84 -2.50
C GLU A 345 -24.15 8.76 -1.66
N LEU A 346 -23.58 7.74 -2.31
CA LEU A 346 -22.75 6.72 -1.65
C LEU A 346 -21.38 7.28 -1.23
N ALA A 347 -20.77 8.10 -2.10
CA ALA A 347 -19.49 8.72 -1.82
C ALA A 347 -19.55 9.70 -0.63
N TYR A 348 -20.60 10.50 -0.51
CA TYR A 348 -20.77 11.44 0.59
C TYR A 348 -20.91 10.78 1.96
N VAL A 349 -21.47 9.57 2.02
CA VAL A 349 -21.63 8.83 3.27
C VAL A 349 -20.48 7.86 3.55
N HIS A 350 -19.46 7.86 2.72
CA HIS A 350 -18.26 7.05 2.92
C HIS A 350 -17.38 7.64 4.03
N ALA A 351 -17.01 6.81 5.01
CA ALA A 351 -16.29 7.22 6.22
C ALA A 351 -14.75 7.16 6.08
N GLY A 352 -14.25 6.48 5.06
CA GLY A 352 -12.82 6.25 4.82
C GLY A 352 -12.39 4.81 5.08
N PRO A 353 -11.09 4.49 4.88
CA PRO A 353 -10.57 3.13 5.01
C PRO A 353 -10.21 2.74 6.43
N ALA A 354 -10.34 1.44 6.73
CA ALA A 354 -9.79 0.75 7.89
C ALA A 354 -8.92 -0.41 7.37
N CYS A 355 -7.61 -0.34 7.59
CA CYS A 355 -6.63 -1.19 6.95
C CYS A 355 -5.94 -2.13 7.94
N ILE A 356 -5.80 -3.40 7.58
CA ILE A 356 -4.89 -4.35 8.21
C ILE A 356 -3.79 -4.62 7.19
N GLU A 357 -2.57 -4.26 7.52
CA GLU A 357 -1.38 -4.52 6.73
C GLU A 357 -0.61 -5.71 7.27
N VAL A 358 0.23 -6.32 6.46
CA VAL A 358 1.11 -7.41 6.87
C VAL A 358 2.57 -7.06 6.67
N PHE A 359 3.43 -7.75 7.43
CA PHE A 359 4.87 -7.60 7.33
C PHE A 359 5.58 -8.90 7.73
N GLY A 360 6.89 -8.95 7.45
CA GLY A 360 7.73 -10.08 7.81
C GLY A 360 8.05 -11.00 6.64
N GLU A 361 7.57 -10.67 5.44
CA GLU A 361 7.96 -11.33 4.19
C GLU A 361 9.46 -11.13 3.92
N ALA A 362 10.06 -12.05 3.15
CA ALA A 362 11.46 -11.93 2.77
C ALA A 362 11.68 -10.71 1.88
N PRO A 363 12.79 -9.95 2.09
CA PRO A 363 13.11 -8.81 1.26
C PRO A 363 13.26 -9.21 -0.21
N PHE A 364 12.64 -8.44 -1.11
CA PHE A 364 12.72 -8.62 -2.55
C PHE A 364 13.66 -7.58 -3.17
N SER A 365 14.57 -8.05 -4.03
CA SER A 365 15.44 -7.17 -4.80
C SER A 365 15.05 -7.26 -6.29
N PRO A 366 14.37 -6.23 -6.84
CA PRO A 366 13.88 -6.25 -8.20
C PRO A 366 15.03 -6.19 -9.22
N VAL A 367 14.83 -6.88 -10.35
CA VAL A 367 15.71 -6.78 -11.51
C VAL A 367 14.99 -5.99 -12.60
N SER A 368 15.51 -4.80 -12.91
CA SER A 368 14.94 -3.98 -13.98
C SER A 368 15.40 -4.50 -15.36
N VAL A 369 14.46 -4.68 -16.29
CA VAL A 369 14.71 -5.15 -17.64
C VAL A 369 14.17 -4.14 -18.68
N LYS A 370 14.91 -3.95 -19.77
CA LYS A 370 14.53 -3.00 -20.84
C LYS A 370 13.34 -3.49 -21.67
N GLU A 371 13.05 -4.77 -21.61
CA GLU A 371 11.96 -5.45 -22.30
C GLU A 371 10.60 -5.17 -21.63
N ALA A 372 10.57 -4.75 -20.35
CA ALA A 372 9.36 -4.31 -19.67
C ALA A 372 8.92 -2.92 -20.16
N TRP A 373 7.62 -2.63 -20.10
CA TRP A 373 7.11 -1.27 -20.30
C TRP A 373 7.63 -0.33 -19.21
N GLN A 374 8.06 0.86 -19.60
CA GLN A 374 8.55 1.88 -18.69
C GLN A 374 8.02 3.25 -19.11
N PHE A 375 7.61 4.06 -18.16
CA PHE A 375 7.22 5.44 -18.44
C PHE A 375 8.43 6.25 -18.93
N SER A 376 8.24 6.99 -20.02
CA SER A 376 9.13 8.10 -20.38
C SER A 376 9.00 9.24 -19.37
N ASP A 377 9.97 10.17 -19.35
CA ASP A 377 9.94 11.37 -18.48
C ASP A 377 8.65 12.18 -18.65
N VAL A 378 8.10 12.20 -19.87
CA VAL A 378 6.82 12.87 -20.16
C VAL A 378 5.67 12.12 -19.51
N GLN A 379 5.64 10.80 -19.65
CA GLN A 379 4.59 9.97 -19.05
C GLN A 379 4.65 9.92 -17.52
N GLN A 380 5.83 9.98 -16.91
CA GLN A 380 5.96 10.10 -15.45
C GLN A 380 5.31 11.39 -14.94
N LYS A 381 5.51 12.52 -15.64
CA LYS A 381 4.84 13.78 -15.31
C LYS A 381 3.33 13.69 -15.49
N LEU A 382 2.87 13.09 -16.59
CA LEU A 382 1.44 12.88 -16.84
C LEU A 382 0.79 11.99 -15.76
N GLU A 383 1.48 10.95 -15.31
CA GLU A 383 1.00 10.07 -14.23
C GLU A 383 0.84 10.83 -12.92
N ILE A 384 1.83 11.64 -12.54
CA ILE A 384 1.76 12.49 -11.33
C ILE A 384 0.61 13.51 -11.45
N GLU A 385 0.49 14.21 -12.57
CA GLU A 385 -0.60 15.16 -12.81
C GLU A 385 -1.96 14.47 -12.74
N MET A 386 -2.11 13.31 -13.37
CA MET A 386 -3.34 12.52 -13.37
C MET A 386 -3.73 12.07 -11.95
N GLN A 387 -2.77 11.59 -11.16
CA GLN A 387 -3.02 11.16 -9.79
C GLN A 387 -3.46 12.34 -8.91
N ASN A 388 -2.80 13.49 -9.06
CA ASN A 388 -3.13 14.71 -8.33
C ASN A 388 -4.55 15.20 -8.65
N GLU A 389 -4.92 15.27 -9.91
CA GLU A 389 -6.26 15.68 -10.33
C GLU A 389 -7.33 14.65 -9.92
N ALA A 390 -7.02 13.36 -10.03
CA ALA A 390 -7.92 12.29 -9.55
C ALA A 390 -8.15 12.38 -8.04
N GLY A 391 -7.11 12.69 -7.26
CA GLY A 391 -7.21 12.96 -5.83
C GLY A 391 -8.13 14.15 -5.52
N GLN A 392 -7.99 15.25 -6.26
CA GLN A 392 -8.85 16.42 -6.10
C GLN A 392 -10.32 16.11 -6.47
N ILE A 393 -10.56 15.34 -7.55
CA ILE A 393 -11.91 14.89 -7.89
C ILE A 393 -12.49 14.05 -6.75
N THR A 394 -11.74 13.05 -6.25
CA THR A 394 -12.18 12.19 -5.15
C THR A 394 -12.53 13.00 -3.90
N ASN A 395 -11.70 13.97 -3.54
CA ASN A 395 -11.89 14.81 -2.35
C ASN A 395 -13.12 15.74 -2.41
N ARG A 396 -13.68 16.02 -3.61
CA ARG A 396 -14.96 16.74 -3.74
C ARG A 396 -16.15 15.93 -3.26
N TYR A 397 -16.09 14.60 -3.36
CA TYR A 397 -17.19 13.68 -3.03
C TYR A 397 -16.93 12.95 -1.69
N ILE A 398 -15.72 12.53 -1.43
CA ILE A 398 -15.28 11.93 -0.17
C ILE A 398 -14.38 12.95 0.52
N LYS A 399 -15.00 13.91 1.20
CA LYS A 399 -14.29 15.07 1.77
C LYS A 399 -13.32 14.67 2.86
N GLY A 400 -12.10 15.21 2.81
CA GLY A 400 -11.03 14.94 3.78
C GLY A 400 -11.39 15.33 5.22
N ASP A 401 -12.10 16.48 5.38
CA ASP A 401 -12.58 17.00 6.65
C ASP A 401 -13.78 16.23 7.25
N GLU A 402 -14.37 15.31 6.48
CA GLU A 402 -15.51 14.49 6.90
C GLU A 402 -15.18 12.99 7.00
N ARG A 403 -13.96 12.56 6.66
CA ARG A 403 -13.53 11.16 6.70
C ARG A 403 -12.37 10.96 7.67
N SER A 404 -12.16 9.72 8.08
CA SER A 404 -10.97 9.30 8.79
C SER A 404 -10.37 8.06 8.11
N PHE A 405 -9.31 7.55 8.65
CA PHE A 405 -8.75 6.24 8.31
C PHE A 405 -8.13 5.62 9.56
N THR A 406 -7.81 4.35 9.51
CA THR A 406 -6.94 3.73 10.49
C THR A 406 -6.14 2.61 9.83
N ILE A 407 -4.92 2.42 10.29
CA ILE A 407 -4.03 1.37 9.82
C ILE A 407 -3.44 0.65 11.02
N ILE A 408 -3.47 -0.68 10.98
CA ILE A 408 -2.83 -1.58 11.93
C ILE A 408 -2.06 -2.65 11.18
N ALA A 409 -0.91 -3.09 11.70
CA ALA A 409 -0.10 -4.09 11.03
C ALA A 409 0.15 -5.32 11.90
N TYR A 410 0.23 -6.50 11.25
CA TYR A 410 0.51 -7.78 11.88
C TYR A 410 1.53 -8.60 11.08
N PRO A 411 2.33 -9.45 11.74
CA PRO A 411 3.30 -10.29 11.04
C PRO A 411 2.65 -11.47 10.34
N VAL A 412 3.33 -11.96 9.29
CA VAL A 412 3.01 -13.24 8.63
C VAL A 412 4.01 -14.33 9.05
N PRO A 413 3.69 -15.63 8.88
CA PRO A 413 4.57 -16.76 9.27
C PRO A 413 5.98 -16.70 8.72
N GLU A 414 6.21 -16.09 7.56
CA GLU A 414 7.53 -15.93 6.93
C GLU A 414 8.49 -15.05 7.75
N ILE A 415 7.99 -14.33 8.77
CA ILE A 415 8.84 -13.55 9.67
C ILE A 415 9.86 -14.43 10.40
N GLY A 416 9.55 -15.70 10.66
CA GLY A 416 10.47 -16.69 11.23
C GLY A 416 9.83 -17.69 12.18
N GLY A 417 10.65 -18.59 12.74
CA GLY A 417 10.19 -19.69 13.60
C GLY A 417 9.46 -19.29 14.88
N ASP A 418 9.67 -18.05 15.35
CA ASP A 418 9.00 -17.50 16.54
C ASP A 418 7.72 -16.71 16.18
N TYR A 419 7.13 -16.96 15.01
CA TYR A 419 5.99 -16.22 14.48
C TYR A 419 4.86 -16.00 15.49
N GLU A 420 4.39 -17.05 16.17
CA GLU A 420 3.28 -16.93 17.11
C GLU A 420 3.60 -16.01 18.30
N GLU A 421 4.85 -16.11 18.82
CA GLU A 421 5.30 -15.25 19.90
C GLU A 421 5.47 -13.80 19.42
N ILE A 422 6.05 -13.60 18.25
CA ILE A 422 6.17 -12.27 17.61
C ILE A 422 4.77 -11.67 17.39
N PHE A 423 3.82 -12.46 16.89
CA PHE A 423 2.44 -11.97 16.70
C PHE A 423 1.83 -11.48 18.02
N ARG A 424 1.98 -12.26 19.11
CA ARG A 424 1.52 -11.86 20.46
C ARG A 424 2.21 -10.58 20.96
N GLN A 425 3.50 -10.40 20.69
CA GLN A 425 4.21 -9.16 21.02
C GLN A 425 3.68 -7.97 20.21
N ILE A 426 3.40 -8.17 18.92
CA ILE A 426 2.80 -7.13 18.09
C ILE A 426 1.38 -6.77 18.58
N VAL A 427 0.58 -7.75 19.00
CA VAL A 427 -0.71 -7.46 19.67
C VAL A 427 -0.49 -6.59 20.91
N LYS A 428 0.51 -6.91 21.77
CA LYS A 428 0.85 -6.10 22.95
C LYS A 428 1.24 -4.67 22.55
N ILE A 429 2.07 -4.52 21.52
CA ILE A 429 2.51 -3.22 21.00
C ILE A 429 1.32 -2.41 20.46
N ASN A 430 0.43 -3.04 19.68
CA ASN A 430 -0.74 -2.41 19.10
C ASN A 430 -1.80 -2.01 20.15
N THR A 431 -1.81 -2.66 21.32
CA THR A 431 -2.79 -2.44 22.40
C THR A 431 -2.22 -1.67 23.58
N LEU A 432 -1.08 -0.98 23.43
CA LEU A 432 -0.53 -0.11 24.48
C LEU A 432 -1.57 0.92 24.95
N ASP A 433 -1.51 1.26 26.23
CA ASP A 433 -2.44 2.23 26.84
C ASP A 433 -2.23 3.63 26.22
N TYR A 434 -3.01 3.91 25.18
CA TYR A 434 -2.93 5.18 24.45
C TYR A 434 -3.22 6.40 25.35
N GLN A 435 -4.01 6.26 26.42
CA GLN A 435 -4.29 7.37 27.34
C GLN A 435 -3.07 7.70 28.22
N LEU A 436 -2.30 6.69 28.60
CA LEU A 436 -1.02 6.89 29.26
C LEU A 436 -0.01 7.57 28.32
N TYR A 437 0.13 7.05 27.10
CA TYR A 437 1.02 7.64 26.09
C TYR A 437 0.62 9.07 25.73
N GLN A 438 -0.66 9.34 25.57
CA GLN A 438 -1.18 10.69 25.33
C GLN A 438 -0.70 11.70 26.39
N LYS A 439 -0.71 11.32 27.67
CA LYS A 439 -0.24 12.17 28.77
C LYS A 439 1.27 12.37 28.75
N ILE A 440 2.02 11.31 28.50
CA ILE A 440 3.48 11.38 28.42
C ILE A 440 3.90 12.23 27.20
N GLN A 441 3.31 12.01 26.07
CA GLN A 441 3.54 12.75 24.82
C GLN A 441 3.15 14.23 24.99
N GLN A 442 2.07 14.52 25.73
CA GLN A 442 1.71 15.91 26.06
C GLN A 442 2.79 16.60 26.90
N THR A 443 3.46 15.90 27.84
CA THR A 443 4.58 16.43 28.61
C THR A 443 5.78 16.77 27.69
N LEU A 444 6.04 15.96 26.66
CA LEU A 444 7.06 16.25 25.66
C LEU A 444 6.67 17.50 24.86
N ILE A 445 5.44 17.56 24.36
CA ILE A 445 4.91 18.68 23.57
C ILE A 445 4.95 19.99 24.38
N ASP A 446 4.50 19.99 25.63
CA ASP A 446 4.51 21.18 26.49
C ASP A 446 5.92 21.74 26.69
N THR A 447 6.94 20.87 26.66
CA THR A 447 8.34 21.27 26.73
C THR A 447 8.86 21.79 25.36
N LEU A 448 8.57 21.06 24.28
CA LEU A 448 8.99 21.39 22.91
C LEU A 448 8.37 22.72 22.43
N ASP A 449 7.10 22.96 22.74
CA ASP A 449 6.37 24.17 22.37
C ASP A 449 6.93 25.46 23.03
N THR A 450 7.78 25.35 24.05
CA THR A 450 8.45 26.50 24.65
C THR A 450 9.72 26.92 23.92
N ALA A 451 10.19 26.12 22.97
CA ALA A 451 11.49 26.27 22.33
C ALA A 451 11.39 26.86 20.93
N GLU A 452 12.43 27.54 20.51
CA GLU A 452 12.62 28.05 19.15
C GLU A 452 13.27 26.97 18.25
N TRP A 453 14.05 26.06 18.86
CA TRP A 453 14.74 24.99 18.13
C TRP A 453 14.96 23.74 19.02
N VAL A 454 15.16 22.62 18.37
CA VAL A 454 15.54 21.35 18.98
C VAL A 454 16.94 20.95 18.52
N SER A 455 17.78 20.49 19.43
CA SER A 455 19.09 19.91 19.10
C SER A 455 19.04 18.41 19.27
N VAL A 456 19.45 17.66 18.25
CA VAL A 456 19.56 16.21 18.26
C VAL A 456 21.02 15.83 17.99
N LYS A 457 21.58 14.97 18.87
CA LYS A 457 22.96 14.50 18.76
C LYS A 457 23.02 12.97 18.87
N GLY A 458 23.82 12.39 18.00
CA GLY A 458 24.19 10.97 18.07
C GLY A 458 25.18 10.68 19.19
N LYS A 459 25.46 9.37 19.40
CA LYS A 459 26.51 8.90 20.29
C LYS A 459 27.33 7.78 19.66
N GLY A 460 28.53 7.57 20.20
CA GLY A 460 29.43 6.51 19.72
C GLY A 460 29.92 6.81 18.31
N ALA A 461 29.61 5.90 17.37
CA ALA A 461 29.93 6.08 15.95
C ALA A 461 28.90 6.93 15.20
N ASN A 462 27.73 7.21 15.78
CA ASN A 462 26.71 8.04 15.15
C ASN A 462 27.11 9.53 15.26
N GLU A 463 27.29 10.16 14.11
CA GLU A 463 27.80 11.54 13.97
C GLU A 463 26.68 12.58 13.89
N THR A 464 25.42 12.20 14.15
CA THR A 464 24.30 13.15 14.07
C THR A 464 24.56 14.39 14.93
N ASP A 465 24.42 15.56 14.35
CA ASP A 465 24.40 16.87 15.00
C ASP A 465 23.44 17.78 14.22
N LEU A 466 22.17 17.74 14.60
CA LEU A 466 21.10 18.47 13.94
C LEU A 466 20.52 19.55 14.84
N ARG A 467 20.20 20.67 14.24
CA ARG A 467 19.40 21.73 14.83
C ARG A 467 18.14 21.92 13.99
N ILE A 468 16.97 21.71 14.59
CA ILE A 468 15.66 21.79 13.96
C ILE A 468 14.98 23.07 14.44
N HIS A 469 14.60 23.94 13.52
CA HIS A 469 13.91 25.19 13.83
C HIS A 469 12.39 24.98 13.88
N LEU A 470 11.75 25.51 14.93
CA LEU A 470 10.32 25.36 15.18
C LEU A 470 9.55 26.65 14.82
N HIS A 471 8.26 26.50 14.52
CA HIS A 471 7.40 27.68 14.32
C HIS A 471 7.18 28.44 15.63
N THR A 472 7.10 29.77 15.50
CA THR A 472 6.78 30.61 16.66
C THR A 472 5.30 30.58 16.97
N LEU A 473 4.92 30.11 18.17
CA LEU A 473 3.55 30.13 18.64
C LEU A 473 3.12 31.56 18.99
N THR A 474 2.09 32.08 18.34
CA THR A 474 1.53 33.41 18.62
C THR A 474 0.53 33.39 19.77
N ASP A 475 -0.14 32.27 20.02
CA ASP A 475 -1.03 32.02 21.15
C ASP A 475 -0.80 30.60 21.71
N PRO A 476 0.23 30.41 22.58
CA PRO A 476 0.55 29.08 23.15
C PRO A 476 -0.57 28.41 23.93
N ALA A 477 -1.61 29.17 24.31
CA ALA A 477 -2.78 28.60 24.98
C ALA A 477 -3.73 27.87 24.03
N LYS A 478 -3.65 28.16 22.71
CA LYS A 478 -4.53 27.59 21.67
C LYS A 478 -3.79 26.90 20.54
N GLN A 479 -2.48 27.03 20.51
CA GLN A 479 -1.63 26.54 19.41
C GLN A 479 -0.57 25.57 19.93
N SER A 480 -0.17 24.63 19.10
CA SER A 480 0.94 23.71 19.32
C SER A 480 1.73 23.54 18.04
N ASN A 481 3.03 23.28 18.14
CA ASN A 481 3.89 22.88 17.01
C ASN A 481 3.80 21.37 16.75
N PHE A 482 3.60 20.56 17.78
CA PHE A 482 3.67 19.13 17.69
C PHE A 482 2.29 18.49 17.79
N GLU A 483 2.04 17.50 16.93
CA GLU A 483 0.88 16.62 17.05
C GLU A 483 1.17 15.52 18.06
N ASN A 484 0.19 15.25 18.91
CA ASN A 484 0.19 14.14 19.87
C ASN A 484 -0.43 12.92 19.18
N CYS A 485 0.39 12.11 18.51
CA CYS A 485 -0.07 10.96 17.76
C CYS A 485 -0.44 9.82 18.72
N VAL A 486 -1.74 9.66 18.93
CA VAL A 486 -2.31 8.54 19.68
C VAL A 486 -2.75 7.42 18.74
N ALA A 487 -3.14 6.26 19.27
CA ALA A 487 -3.59 5.12 18.47
C ALA A 487 -5.00 5.36 17.90
N ASP A 488 -5.14 6.31 17.00
CA ASP A 488 -6.37 6.61 16.27
C ASP A 488 -6.21 6.32 14.77
N VAL A 489 -5.41 7.10 14.07
CA VAL A 489 -5.17 6.93 12.62
C VAL A 489 -4.13 5.85 12.37
N ASN A 490 -2.95 5.96 12.97
CA ASN A 490 -1.85 5.00 12.88
C ASN A 490 -1.71 4.21 14.19
N ILE A 491 -1.78 2.88 14.12
CA ILE A 491 -1.58 1.98 15.25
C ILE A 491 -0.28 1.19 15.04
N PRO A 492 0.63 1.21 16.04
CA PRO A 492 0.48 1.57 17.45
C PRO A 492 0.62 3.07 17.74
N VAL A 493 0.26 3.46 18.97
CA VAL A 493 0.60 4.76 19.55
C VAL A 493 2.12 4.92 19.66
N GLY A 494 2.58 6.16 19.56
CA GLY A 494 3.92 6.38 20.07
C GLY A 494 4.79 7.38 19.35
N GLU A 495 4.28 8.62 19.09
CA GLU A 495 5.12 9.71 18.60
C GLU A 495 4.54 11.09 18.88
N VAL A 496 5.42 12.08 18.85
CA VAL A 496 5.07 13.49 18.72
C VAL A 496 5.83 14.04 17.53
N PHE A 497 5.15 14.67 16.58
CA PHE A 497 5.76 15.11 15.32
C PHE A 497 5.38 16.53 14.93
N THR A 498 6.19 17.14 14.06
CA THR A 498 6.02 18.50 13.55
C THR A 498 6.58 18.63 12.14
N SER A 499 6.00 19.52 11.34
CA SER A 499 6.67 20.00 10.11
C SER A 499 7.56 21.19 10.48
N PRO A 500 8.89 21.06 10.39
CA PRO A 500 9.80 22.09 10.86
C PRO A 500 9.82 23.33 9.93
N VAL A 501 10.24 24.46 10.48
CA VAL A 501 10.68 25.60 9.69
C VAL A 501 11.99 25.22 8.97
N LEU A 502 12.05 25.35 7.65
CA LEU A 502 13.24 24.94 6.89
C LEU A 502 14.41 25.89 7.13
N SER A 503 14.17 27.21 7.08
CA SER A 503 15.20 28.21 7.33
C SER A 503 15.80 28.07 8.73
N GLY A 504 17.11 27.82 8.82
CA GLY A 504 17.83 27.60 10.08
C GLY A 504 17.73 26.18 10.64
N THR A 505 17.13 25.23 9.89
CA THR A 505 17.24 23.79 10.16
C THR A 505 18.47 23.27 9.44
N ASP A 506 19.54 23.02 10.21
CA ASP A 506 20.87 22.71 9.70
C ASP A 506 21.52 21.56 10.45
N GLY A 507 22.44 20.86 9.80
CA GLY A 507 23.32 19.88 10.42
C GLY A 507 23.32 18.54 9.71
N LEU A 508 23.90 17.53 10.37
CA LEU A 508 24.11 16.18 9.86
C LEU A 508 23.14 15.21 10.52
N LEU A 509 22.38 14.49 9.73
CA LEU A 509 21.70 13.26 10.11
C LEU A 509 22.58 12.08 9.71
N HIS A 510 22.89 11.19 10.64
CA HIS A 510 23.62 9.98 10.41
C HIS A 510 22.91 8.78 11.08
N VAL A 511 22.79 7.68 10.37
CA VAL A 511 22.33 6.40 10.89
C VAL A 511 23.26 5.29 10.40
N SER A 512 23.69 4.40 11.31
CA SER A 512 24.59 3.30 10.95
C SER A 512 23.91 2.29 10.02
N GLN A 513 22.60 2.08 10.23
CA GLN A 513 21.76 1.20 9.42
C GLN A 513 20.30 1.63 9.53
N VAL A 514 19.61 1.68 8.40
CA VAL A 514 18.16 1.89 8.33
C VAL A 514 17.58 1.12 7.16
N TYR A 515 16.30 0.74 7.25
CA TYR A 515 15.56 0.07 6.19
C TYR A 515 14.47 1.02 5.69
N LEU A 516 14.51 1.34 4.40
CA LEU A 516 13.59 2.25 3.73
C LEU A 516 12.98 1.51 2.54
N GLU A 517 11.68 1.38 2.48
CA GLU A 517 10.97 0.65 1.41
C GLU A 517 11.55 -0.77 1.18
N GLY A 518 11.95 -1.47 2.24
CA GLY A 518 12.58 -2.80 2.17
C GLY A 518 14.04 -2.81 1.73
N LEU A 519 14.64 -1.65 1.44
CA LEU A 519 16.04 -1.52 1.07
C LEU A 519 16.90 -1.14 2.27
N GLN A 520 18.01 -1.85 2.46
CA GLN A 520 18.97 -1.53 3.50
C GLN A 520 19.89 -0.39 3.09
N PHE A 521 19.99 0.64 3.94
CA PHE A 521 21.02 1.67 3.87
C PHE A 521 21.99 1.50 5.02
N ARG A 522 23.30 1.53 4.73
CA ARG A 522 24.37 1.44 5.70
C ARG A 522 25.15 2.74 5.72
N ASP A 523 25.51 3.20 6.93
CA ASP A 523 26.27 4.44 7.15
C ASP A 523 25.67 5.62 6.34
N LEU A 524 24.33 5.77 6.41
CA LEU A 524 23.60 6.80 5.69
C LEU A 524 23.81 8.15 6.35
N LYS A 525 24.32 9.13 5.59
CA LYS A 525 24.54 10.50 6.02
C LYS A 525 23.82 11.47 5.10
N LEU A 526 23.00 12.33 5.67
CA LEU A 526 22.33 13.44 4.98
C LEU A 526 22.69 14.74 5.70
N GLU A 527 23.35 15.67 4.99
CA GLU A 527 23.66 17.00 5.50
C GLU A 527 22.57 17.97 5.07
N PHE A 528 21.98 18.66 6.05
CA PHE A 528 20.92 19.65 5.81
C PHE A 528 21.45 21.05 5.92
N LYS A 529 21.01 21.91 5.00
CA LYS A 529 21.20 23.36 5.05
C LYS A 529 19.90 24.06 4.70
N ASP A 530 19.46 24.95 5.60
CA ASP A 530 18.14 25.57 5.50
C ASP A 530 17.05 24.53 5.18
N GLY A 531 17.06 23.43 5.95
CA GLY A 531 16.10 22.33 5.89
C GLY A 531 16.10 21.50 4.62
N LYS A 532 17.08 21.65 3.72
CA LYS A 532 17.18 20.88 2.47
C LYS A 532 18.46 20.05 2.47
N ILE A 533 18.41 18.87 1.85
CA ILE A 533 19.58 18.03 1.66
C ILE A 533 20.60 18.76 0.80
N ALA A 534 21.77 19.08 1.38
CA ALA A 534 22.88 19.75 0.70
C ALA A 534 23.93 18.75 0.22
N SER A 535 24.17 17.68 0.98
CA SER A 535 25.05 16.57 0.59
C SER A 535 24.57 15.26 1.21
N TYR A 536 24.98 14.16 0.62
CA TYR A 536 24.58 12.82 1.06
C TYR A 536 25.63 11.75 0.72
N SER A 537 25.67 10.70 1.52
CA SER A 537 26.51 9.51 1.29
C SER A 537 25.95 8.28 2.00
N CYS A 538 26.32 7.11 1.54
CA CYS A 538 26.10 5.86 2.27
C CYS A 538 27.27 4.88 2.06
N GLY A 539 27.28 3.79 2.81
CA GLY A 539 28.32 2.75 2.79
C GLY A 539 27.84 1.41 2.23
N ASN A 540 26.88 1.39 1.31
CA ASN A 540 26.32 0.16 0.75
C ASN A 540 27.29 -0.55 -0.22
N PHE A 541 28.03 0.22 -1.00
CA PHE A 541 28.93 -0.24 -2.06
C PHE A 541 30.34 0.29 -1.84
N GLU A 542 31.35 -0.35 -2.46
CA GLU A 542 32.73 0.14 -2.43
C GLU A 542 32.92 1.39 -3.31
N ASN A 543 32.06 1.59 -4.30
CA ASN A 543 32.11 2.70 -5.23
C ASN A 543 31.22 3.87 -4.76
N GLU A 544 31.82 5.04 -4.60
CA GLU A 544 31.10 6.26 -4.19
C GLU A 544 30.00 6.69 -5.19
N GLU A 545 30.21 6.49 -6.49
CA GLU A 545 29.20 6.84 -7.48
C GLU A 545 27.97 5.91 -7.39
N GLU A 546 28.19 4.62 -7.09
CA GLU A 546 27.10 3.68 -6.85
C GLU A 546 26.33 4.01 -5.57
N ASN A 547 27.02 4.41 -4.50
CA ASN A 547 26.39 4.85 -3.27
C ASN A 547 25.52 6.12 -3.49
N LYS A 548 26.03 7.09 -4.22
CA LYS A 548 25.26 8.31 -4.56
C LYS A 548 24.03 7.96 -5.38
N LYS A 549 24.21 7.17 -6.44
CA LYS A 549 23.10 6.75 -7.27
C LYS A 549 22.04 5.98 -6.48
N TYR A 550 22.45 5.14 -5.54
CA TYR A 550 21.53 4.40 -4.69
C TYR A 550 20.63 5.32 -3.84
N ILE A 551 21.19 6.43 -3.32
CA ILE A 551 20.42 7.46 -2.61
C ILE A 551 19.53 8.25 -3.58
N GLU A 552 20.07 8.64 -4.76
CA GLU A 552 19.33 9.38 -5.79
C GLU A 552 18.09 8.60 -6.27
N ASP A 553 18.24 7.30 -6.48
CA ASP A 553 17.16 6.45 -6.97
C ASP A 553 16.11 6.14 -5.90
N ASN A 554 16.49 5.99 -4.62
CA ASN A 554 15.63 5.39 -3.58
C ASN A 554 15.30 6.31 -2.40
N ILE A 555 15.95 7.47 -2.26
CA ILE A 555 15.62 8.49 -1.24
C ILE A 555 15.21 9.80 -1.91
N LEU A 556 16.02 10.26 -2.88
CA LEU A 556 15.73 11.51 -3.59
C LEU A 556 14.70 11.34 -4.71
N PHE A 557 14.42 10.11 -5.16
CA PHE A 557 13.50 9.82 -6.27
C PHE A 557 13.78 10.72 -7.49
N HIS A 558 15.08 10.89 -7.81
CA HIS A 558 15.61 11.74 -8.88
C HIS A 558 15.36 13.25 -8.72
N HIS A 559 14.87 13.71 -7.56
CA HIS A 559 14.84 15.13 -7.24
C HIS A 559 16.26 15.64 -6.94
N PRO A 560 16.61 16.86 -7.31
CA PRO A 560 17.96 17.43 -7.05
C PRO A 560 18.23 17.63 -5.55
N THR A 561 17.18 17.78 -4.75
CA THR A 561 17.19 17.87 -3.28
C THR A 561 15.78 17.65 -2.76
N LEU A 562 15.66 17.26 -1.49
CA LEU A 562 14.39 17.19 -0.78
C LEU A 562 14.45 18.04 0.49
N PRO A 563 13.33 18.68 0.89
CA PRO A 563 13.22 19.34 2.19
C PRO A 563 13.02 18.33 3.31
N MET A 564 13.29 18.72 4.54
CA MET A 564 12.82 18.02 5.74
C MET A 564 11.32 18.26 5.90
N GLY A 565 10.52 17.24 5.65
CA GLY A 565 9.06 17.29 5.76
C GLY A 565 8.58 17.11 7.18
N GLU A 566 9.35 16.36 8.00
CA GLU A 566 8.99 16.04 9.37
C GLU A 566 10.20 15.95 10.28
N PHE A 567 9.98 16.30 11.55
CA PHE A 567 10.76 15.88 12.71
C PHE A 567 9.83 15.30 13.75
N ALA A 568 10.16 14.11 14.24
CA ALA A 568 9.38 13.42 15.25
C ALA A 568 10.26 12.82 16.37
N ILE A 569 9.62 12.57 17.50
CA ILE A 569 10.20 11.79 18.60
C ILE A 569 9.31 10.57 18.80
N GLY A 570 9.74 9.42 18.28
CA GLY A 570 9.10 8.13 18.56
C GLY A 570 9.22 7.80 20.04
N THR A 571 8.14 7.29 20.61
CA THR A 571 8.03 6.99 22.05
C THR A 571 7.73 5.51 22.31
N ASN A 572 7.57 4.68 21.25
CA ASN A 572 7.26 3.26 21.40
C ASN A 572 8.50 2.42 21.67
N THR A 573 9.04 2.57 22.89
CA THR A 573 10.19 1.81 23.35
C THR A 573 9.92 0.31 23.49
N THR A 574 8.65 -0.08 23.69
CA THR A 574 8.22 -1.50 23.69
C THR A 574 8.46 -2.13 22.31
N ALA A 575 8.11 -1.44 21.22
CA ALA A 575 8.38 -1.89 19.86
C ALA A 575 9.90 -2.00 19.60
N TYR A 576 10.67 -1.00 20.03
CA TYR A 576 12.12 -1.02 19.88
C TYR A 576 12.77 -2.25 20.57
N VAL A 577 12.40 -2.53 21.83
CA VAL A 577 12.93 -3.66 22.58
C VAL A 577 12.51 -4.99 21.92
N ALA A 578 11.26 -5.13 21.50
CA ALA A 578 10.79 -6.32 20.79
C ALA A 578 11.54 -6.51 19.46
N ALA A 579 11.75 -5.45 18.69
CA ALA A 579 12.51 -5.50 17.43
C ALA A 579 13.94 -6.02 17.63
N LYS A 580 14.62 -5.56 18.68
CA LYS A 580 15.97 -6.04 19.06
C LYS A 580 15.95 -7.48 19.55
N LYS A 581 15.01 -7.84 20.44
CA LYS A 581 14.92 -9.18 21.04
C LYS A 581 14.72 -10.28 19.99
N TYR A 582 13.84 -10.04 19.01
CA TYR A 582 13.52 -11.02 17.97
C TYR A 582 14.32 -10.81 16.67
N ASN A 583 15.21 -9.79 16.65
CA ASN A 583 16.00 -9.43 15.46
C ASN A 583 15.15 -9.25 14.21
N ILE A 584 14.08 -8.45 14.32
CA ILE A 584 13.09 -8.20 13.26
C ILE A 584 13.02 -6.73 12.84
N ALA A 585 13.98 -5.90 13.23
CA ALA A 585 13.96 -4.46 12.91
C ALA A 585 13.92 -4.18 11.40
N ASP A 586 14.53 -5.06 10.60
CA ASP A 586 14.55 -5.01 9.13
C ASP A 586 13.24 -5.48 8.46
N LYS A 587 12.36 -6.06 9.25
CA LYS A 587 11.09 -6.62 8.76
C LYS A 587 9.87 -5.83 9.21
N LEU A 588 10.05 -4.88 10.14
CA LEU A 588 8.94 -4.07 10.64
C LEU A 588 8.46 -3.07 9.58
N PRO A 589 7.13 -2.86 9.47
CA PRO A 589 6.60 -1.81 8.61
C PRO A 589 6.97 -0.44 9.17
N ILE A 590 7.02 0.57 8.29
CA ILE A 590 7.33 1.94 8.68
C ILE A 590 6.42 2.44 9.81
N LEU A 591 5.16 2.09 9.78
CA LEU A 591 4.15 2.35 10.80
C LEU A 591 4.57 2.03 12.25
N ILE A 592 5.43 1.02 12.43
CA ILE A 592 6.00 0.64 13.73
C ILE A 592 7.43 1.16 13.85
N ALA A 593 8.21 1.06 12.78
CA ALA A 593 9.63 1.39 12.76
C ALA A 593 9.90 2.87 13.07
N GLU A 594 9.10 3.79 12.52
CA GLU A 594 9.19 5.22 12.79
C GLU A 594 9.05 5.55 14.28
N LYS A 595 8.21 4.82 15.00
CA LYS A 595 7.91 5.07 16.42
C LYS A 595 8.96 4.53 17.39
N MET A 596 9.97 3.83 16.89
CA MET A 596 11.04 3.21 17.69
C MET A 596 12.22 4.14 18.00
N GLY A 597 12.12 5.42 17.69
CA GLY A 597 13.18 6.41 17.94
C GLY A 597 12.83 7.76 17.33
N PRO A 598 13.68 8.79 17.50
CA PRO A 598 13.51 10.03 16.77
C PRO A 598 13.72 9.78 15.29
N HIS A 599 12.85 10.35 14.46
CA HIS A 599 12.92 10.21 13.02
C HIS A 599 12.73 11.53 12.29
N PHE A 600 13.16 11.53 11.03
CA PHE A 600 13.19 12.70 10.16
C PHE A 600 12.70 12.27 8.79
N ALA A 601 11.58 12.82 8.34
CA ALA A 601 11.17 12.56 6.99
C ALA A 601 11.78 13.56 6.01
N VAL A 602 12.17 13.07 4.84
CA VAL A 602 12.55 13.88 3.69
C VAL A 602 11.50 13.81 2.60
N GLY A 603 11.17 14.95 2.01
CA GLY A 603 10.09 15.08 1.02
C GLY A 603 8.91 15.92 1.52
N ASP A 604 7.71 15.42 1.30
CA ASP A 604 6.47 16.09 1.65
C ASP A 604 6.22 16.09 3.17
N THR A 605 5.39 17.01 3.67
CA THR A 605 4.98 17.03 5.08
C THR A 605 3.95 15.93 5.36
N CYS A 606 3.76 15.54 6.62
CA CYS A 606 2.71 14.60 7.05
C CYS A 606 1.30 15.10 6.70
N TYR A 607 1.15 16.39 6.47
CA TYR A 607 -0.13 17.03 6.15
C TYR A 607 -0.34 17.24 4.65
N SER A 608 0.53 16.71 3.79
CA SER A 608 0.44 16.85 2.32
C SER A 608 -0.98 16.62 1.81
N TRP A 609 -1.48 17.56 1.00
CA TRP A 609 -2.83 17.60 0.47
C TRP A 609 -3.94 17.88 1.51
N SER A 610 -3.61 18.04 2.78
CA SER A 610 -4.56 18.32 3.88
C SER A 610 -4.15 19.50 4.76
N GLU A 611 -3.10 20.25 4.41
CA GLU A 611 -2.52 21.32 5.21
C GLU A 611 -3.52 22.44 5.56
N ASP A 612 -4.52 22.65 4.70
CA ASP A 612 -5.57 23.66 4.92
C ASP A 612 -6.69 23.16 5.85
N THR A 613 -6.67 21.87 6.21
CA THR A 613 -7.59 21.29 7.20
C THR A 613 -7.02 21.51 8.61
N ALA A 614 -7.80 22.13 9.49
CA ALA A 614 -7.37 22.32 10.88
C ALA A 614 -7.28 20.97 11.61
N VAL A 615 -6.15 20.74 12.28
CA VAL A 615 -5.90 19.56 13.13
C VAL A 615 -5.72 20.03 14.55
N TYR A 616 -6.23 19.25 15.50
CA TYR A 616 -6.22 19.60 16.92
C TYR A 616 -5.64 18.46 17.74
N ASN A 617 -4.84 18.79 18.73
CA ASN A 617 -4.43 17.86 19.77
C ASN A 617 -5.59 17.50 20.69
N PRO A 618 -5.52 16.38 21.43
CA PRO A 618 -6.51 15.99 22.41
C PRO A 618 -6.78 17.05 23.52
N ASP A 619 -5.83 17.96 23.76
CA ASP A 619 -6.00 19.11 24.68
C ASP A 619 -6.77 20.29 24.06
N GLY A 620 -7.14 20.18 22.77
CA GLY A 620 -7.89 21.20 22.03
C GLY A 620 -7.05 22.29 21.39
N LYS A 621 -5.70 22.24 21.46
CA LYS A 621 -4.83 23.17 20.77
C LYS A 621 -4.73 22.83 19.28
N GLU A 622 -4.77 23.86 18.43
CA GLU A 622 -4.59 23.70 17.00
C GLU A 622 -3.12 23.51 16.66
N ILE A 623 -2.81 22.51 15.82
CA ILE A 623 -1.49 22.33 15.24
C ILE A 623 -1.26 23.37 14.15
N ILE A 624 -0.28 24.25 14.33
CA ILE A 624 0.04 25.28 13.35
C ILE A 624 1.16 24.88 12.39
N ALA A 625 1.99 23.92 12.79
CA ALA A 625 3.14 23.45 12.00
C ALA A 625 2.71 22.38 10.97
N ARG A 626 1.74 22.73 10.12
CA ARG A 626 1.27 21.85 9.02
C ARG A 626 1.96 22.16 7.69
N ASP A 627 2.56 23.33 7.59
CA ASP A 627 3.27 23.82 6.41
C ASP A 627 4.76 24.07 6.70
N ASN A 628 5.57 23.94 5.68
CA ASN A 628 6.90 24.55 5.62
C ASN A 628 6.98 25.53 4.44
N GLU A 629 8.16 26.12 4.20
CA GLU A 629 8.38 27.14 3.15
C GLU A 629 8.19 26.58 1.73
N ILE A 630 8.15 25.25 1.58
CA ILE A 630 7.92 24.59 0.27
C ILE A 630 6.46 24.21 0.12
N SER A 631 5.86 23.50 1.08
CA SER A 631 4.47 23.04 0.97
C SER A 631 3.49 24.22 0.82
N ILE A 632 3.78 25.37 1.44
CA ILE A 632 2.97 26.59 1.32
C ILE A 632 2.89 27.14 -0.12
N LEU A 633 3.86 26.79 -0.99
CA LEU A 633 3.88 27.21 -2.39
C LEU A 633 2.70 26.64 -3.20
N ARG A 634 2.00 25.61 -2.68
CA ARG A 634 0.77 25.09 -3.32
C ARG A 634 -0.28 26.18 -3.54
N LYS A 635 -0.27 27.24 -2.73
CA LYS A 635 -1.20 28.37 -2.83
C LYS A 635 -0.93 29.25 -4.06
N GLU A 636 0.27 29.15 -4.62
CA GLU A 636 0.69 29.87 -5.83
C GLU A 636 0.80 28.91 -7.02
N ASP A 637 1.49 27.78 -6.82
CA ASP A 637 1.76 26.78 -7.85
C ASP A 637 1.95 25.40 -7.20
N ILE A 638 0.98 24.55 -7.37
CA ILE A 638 0.93 23.22 -6.76
C ILE A 638 2.11 22.32 -7.18
N SER A 639 2.64 22.53 -8.40
CA SER A 639 3.76 21.75 -8.92
C SER A 639 5.09 22.04 -8.22
N LYS A 640 5.16 23.09 -7.40
CA LYS A 640 6.35 23.47 -6.62
C LYS A 640 6.29 23.01 -5.17
N ALA A 641 5.16 22.52 -4.73
CA ALA A 641 4.88 22.25 -3.32
C ALA A 641 5.11 20.80 -2.93
N TYR A 642 4.90 19.85 -3.86
CA TYR A 642 4.91 18.44 -3.55
C TYR A 642 5.92 17.66 -4.39
N PHE A 643 6.56 16.70 -3.72
CA PHE A 643 7.56 15.81 -4.31
C PHE A 643 6.98 14.41 -4.60
N GLY A 644 5.84 14.07 -3.99
CA GLY A 644 5.22 12.76 -4.09
C GLY A 644 5.97 11.67 -3.31
N CYS A 645 6.78 12.06 -2.35
CA CYS A 645 7.50 11.15 -1.45
C CYS A 645 7.55 11.70 -0.03
N HIS A 646 7.59 10.79 0.95
CA HIS A 646 7.78 11.04 2.37
C HIS A 646 8.53 9.85 2.94
N THR A 647 9.79 10.03 3.31
CA THR A 647 10.69 8.93 3.70
C THR A 647 11.25 9.17 5.09
N ASP A 648 10.81 8.37 6.07
CA ASP A 648 11.19 8.46 7.48
C ASP A 648 12.51 7.75 7.75
N ILE A 649 13.46 8.48 8.33
CA ILE A 649 14.78 7.98 8.70
C ILE A 649 14.92 8.03 10.22
N THR A 650 14.86 6.87 10.85
CA THR A 650 14.85 6.73 12.32
C THR A 650 16.26 6.52 12.87
N ILE A 651 16.62 7.28 13.92
CA ILE A 651 17.82 7.02 14.74
C ILE A 651 17.42 6.06 15.87
N PRO A 652 18.00 4.86 15.96
CA PRO A 652 17.69 3.95 17.05
C PRO A 652 18.23 4.48 18.40
N TYR A 653 17.55 4.14 19.51
CA TYR A 653 17.91 4.66 20.84
C TYR A 653 19.34 4.34 21.28
N ASP A 654 19.93 3.23 20.81
CA ASP A 654 21.31 2.87 21.11
C ASP A 654 22.35 3.70 20.35
N GLU A 655 21.96 4.43 19.32
CA GLU A 655 22.78 5.40 18.59
C GLU A 655 22.50 6.85 18.98
N LEU A 656 21.46 7.08 19.79
CA LEU A 656 21.01 8.42 20.17
C LEU A 656 21.76 8.91 21.42
N GLY A 657 22.45 10.03 21.30
CA GLY A 657 23.14 10.70 22.40
C GLY A 657 22.19 11.59 23.21
N SER A 658 21.60 12.62 22.57
CA SER A 658 20.70 13.51 23.28
C SER A 658 19.70 14.22 22.37
N ILE A 659 18.53 14.50 22.95
CA ILE A 659 17.58 15.48 22.43
C ILE A 659 17.36 16.55 23.50
N CYS A 660 17.52 17.81 23.14
CA CYS A 660 17.36 18.91 24.08
C CYS A 660 16.85 20.18 23.41
N VAL A 661 16.27 21.05 24.23
CA VAL A 661 15.76 22.36 23.83
C VAL A 661 16.35 23.46 24.72
N PRO A 662 16.43 24.73 24.24
CA PRO A 662 16.79 25.86 25.08
C PRO A 662 15.65 26.18 26.07
N GLY A 663 15.97 26.33 27.33
CA GLY A 663 15.05 26.85 28.34
C GLY A 663 14.98 28.37 28.30
N LYS A 664 13.99 28.95 28.99
CA LYS A 664 13.68 30.40 29.00
C LYS A 664 14.84 31.30 29.49
N ASN A 665 15.75 30.77 30.31
CA ASN A 665 16.88 31.51 30.84
C ASN A 665 18.21 31.15 30.17
N GLY A 666 18.16 30.40 29.05
CA GLY A 666 19.33 29.91 28.33
C GLY A 666 19.93 28.63 28.88
N GLU A 667 19.31 28.01 29.90
CA GLU A 667 19.63 26.64 30.31
C GLU A 667 19.23 25.64 29.22
N LYS A 668 19.84 24.45 29.26
CA LYS A 668 19.51 23.33 28.39
C LYS A 668 18.49 22.43 29.12
N ILE A 669 17.33 22.20 28.52
CA ILE A 669 16.36 21.21 29.00
C ILE A 669 16.59 19.93 28.20
N SER A 670 17.00 18.88 28.87
CA SER A 670 17.19 17.57 28.24
C SER A 670 15.88 16.77 28.23
N ILE A 671 15.54 16.26 27.07
CA ILE A 671 14.41 15.34 26.88
C ILE A 671 14.91 13.90 26.87
N ILE A 672 15.98 13.63 26.13
CA ILE A 672 16.65 12.33 26.03
C ILE A 672 18.14 12.54 26.30
N GLU A 673 18.75 11.66 27.09
CA GLU A 673 20.19 11.54 27.27
C GLU A 673 20.60 10.06 27.18
N ASP A 674 21.67 9.77 26.44
CA ASP A 674 22.18 8.41 26.21
C ASP A 674 21.10 7.41 25.77
N GLY A 675 20.14 7.86 24.94
CA GLY A 675 19.03 7.04 24.45
C GLY A 675 17.99 6.71 25.51
N ARG A 676 17.90 7.47 26.60
CA ARG A 676 16.89 7.32 27.67
C ARG A 676 16.13 8.62 27.87
N PHE A 677 14.83 8.53 28.10
CA PHE A 677 14.01 9.67 28.44
C PHE A 677 14.33 10.16 29.86
N VAL A 678 14.72 11.42 29.97
CA VAL A 678 15.13 12.04 31.25
C VAL A 678 14.23 13.20 31.67
N LEU A 679 13.31 13.62 30.79
CA LEU A 679 12.32 14.65 31.13
C LEU A 679 11.36 14.12 32.19
N ALA A 680 11.13 14.90 33.25
CA ALA A 680 10.21 14.51 34.32
C ALA A 680 8.80 14.22 33.78
N GLY A 681 8.22 13.08 34.12
CA GLY A 681 6.93 12.61 33.64
C GLY A 681 6.99 11.69 32.40
N THR A 682 8.19 11.36 31.91
CA THR A 682 8.40 10.43 30.79
C THR A 682 9.05 9.10 31.21
N GLU A 683 9.20 8.86 32.49
CA GLU A 683 9.94 7.71 33.06
C GLU A 683 9.38 6.36 32.61
N GLU A 684 8.07 6.26 32.40
CA GLU A 684 7.40 5.04 31.93
C GLU A 684 7.96 4.52 30.60
N LEU A 685 8.41 5.43 29.73
CA LEU A 685 9.02 5.08 28.44
C LEU A 685 10.35 4.32 28.59
N ASN A 686 10.98 4.37 29.76
CA ASN A 686 12.22 3.65 30.01
C ASN A 686 12.02 2.21 30.50
N LYS A 687 10.81 1.85 30.99
CA LYS A 687 10.55 0.53 31.55
C LYS A 687 10.85 -0.64 30.60
N PRO A 688 10.48 -0.57 29.30
CA PRO A 688 10.77 -1.68 28.38
C PRO A 688 12.28 -1.98 28.23
N PHE A 689 13.15 -0.99 28.44
CA PHE A 689 14.60 -1.22 28.37
C PHE A 689 15.16 -2.02 29.56
N GLU A 690 14.38 -2.18 30.64
CA GLU A 690 14.77 -2.87 31.86
C GLU A 690 14.29 -4.35 31.86
N GLU A 691 13.35 -4.70 30.94
CA GLU A 691 12.82 -6.06 30.73
C GLU A 691 13.74 -6.90 29.81
#